data_2c93c8f6268bbc7b9284d527cb6760be
#
_entry.id   2c93c8f6268bbc7b9284d527cb6760be
#
_cell.length_a   1.000
_cell.length_b   1.000
_cell.length_c   1.000
_cell.angle_alpha   90.00
_cell.angle_beta   90.00
_cell.angle_gamma   90.00
#
_symmetry.space_group_name_H-M   'P 1'
#
loop_
_entity.id
_entity.type
_entity.pdbx_description
1 polymer ?
#
loop_
_entity_poly.entity_id
_entity_poly.type
_entity_poly.pdbx_seq_one_letter_code
_entity_poly.pdbx_strand_id
1 'polypeptide(L)'
;MGSSSLFLFFSSALLPYLCLSGPITIQTIKQPFTASHFQYIDQSGVFLISSNGNFTASISNFEENSPYYFCITHVLSHAIIWIANRNHPISDSDKLYLTSNGLSINTTDNSSNTSVAWSTQGLNSSSQVSAMRLQDSGNLVLLDRNNVSLWGSFDHPTDTIVMGQSLAVGTSVDCYTADNDRSDGDYRLVVTAGDAVLQWNRMSYWKLSAEPKGSQDSMVPVSFLALNDTGLFLLGSDRSTVVIKLTLGPANFRVAKLGFDGKFRVSKFVDKNWVQEFVSPDDECKIPLICNKIGLCTSGRCSCPPNFHGDPLSKSGCTPTDASLALPSGCIDRKESNSSVFYVNLGSESDYFANEFMAPAKRDISLLACQDLCTRNCSCLGIFYGNSSASCYLLENPLGSIMGSSISDRKRLGYMKTIVVSSRANKLNEAKGFPIVGLILLPSSGVLLIIIVVLGFIFWRRNRLYRTAKSKLGRGDSSSSELEIISVPGLPVRFNYEDLVSATESFSTQIGSGGFGTVYRGTLPDKSVVAVKKITNVGWEPRPAYFPLHALEMHEKKRYSELADSRLERRVTNEEVEKLVKVALCCLHEDPMLRPAMVSVVSMLEGASPVTEPRQESLNFLRFYGRRFSEASRIEGSNERNEFGFSSSDKLMSCMSAQQLSGPR
;
A
#
# COMPACT_ATOMS: atom_id res chain seq x y z
N MET A 1 -42.87 69.06 42.99
CA MET A 1 -42.03 68.11 43.70
C MET A 1 -42.13 66.79 42.99
N GLY A 2 -41.31 66.55 41.98
CA GLY A 2 -41.29 65.37 41.16
C GLY A 2 -39.86 64.92 40.92
N SER A 3 -39.56 63.76 41.48
CA SER A 3 -38.25 63.15 41.37
C SER A 3 -38.21 62.31 40.04
N SER A 4 -37.35 62.70 39.08
CA SER A 4 -37.13 61.97 37.86
C SER A 4 -36.03 60.97 38.09
N SER A 5 -36.38 59.68 38.04
CA SER A 5 -35.41 58.54 38.01
C SER A 5 -34.92 58.34 36.60
N LEU A 6 -33.64 58.55 36.38
CA LEU A 6 -32.93 58.29 35.14
C LEU A 6 -32.59 56.80 35.06
N PHE A 7 -33.27 56.02 34.19
CA PHE A 7 -32.89 54.65 33.83
C PHE A 7 -31.81 54.69 32.75
N LEU A 8 -30.57 54.36 33.13
CA LEU A 8 -29.51 54.09 32.19
C LEU A 8 -29.69 52.67 31.59
N PHE A 9 -30.11 52.62 30.35
CA PHE A 9 -30.06 51.38 29.54
C PHE A 9 -28.63 51.08 29.13
N PHE A 10 -27.99 50.11 29.77
CA PHE A 10 -26.78 49.48 29.22
C PHE A 10 -27.22 48.57 28.08
N SER A 11 -27.13 49.06 26.87
CA SER A 11 -27.18 48.26 25.64
C SER A 11 -25.86 47.53 25.53
N SER A 12 -25.76 46.31 26.07
CA SER A 12 -24.70 45.37 25.72
C SER A 12 -24.92 44.87 24.28
N ALA A 13 -24.23 45.49 23.34
CA ALA A 13 -24.13 44.96 21.97
C ALA A 13 -23.40 43.62 22.03
N LEU A 14 -24.15 42.53 22.10
CA LEU A 14 -23.71 41.20 21.75
C LEU A 14 -23.42 41.19 20.25
N LEU A 15 -22.18 41.45 19.88
CA LEU A 15 -21.65 41.10 18.57
C LEU A 15 -21.76 39.58 18.40
N PRO A 16 -22.51 39.08 17.43
CA PRO A 16 -22.41 37.68 17.09
C PRO A 16 -21.00 37.44 16.54
N TYR A 17 -20.21 36.69 17.29
CA TYR A 17 -19.04 36.05 16.71
C TYR A 17 -19.56 35.11 15.62
N LEU A 18 -19.57 35.61 14.39
CA LEU A 18 -19.63 34.80 13.21
C LEU A 18 -18.37 33.92 13.24
N CYS A 19 -18.50 32.70 13.71
CA CYS A 19 -17.58 31.62 13.36
C CYS A 19 -17.71 31.39 11.85
N LEU A 20 -16.98 32.18 11.08
CA LEU A 20 -16.61 31.85 9.72
C LEU A 20 -15.64 30.68 9.82
N SER A 21 -16.17 29.45 9.88
CA SER A 21 -15.39 28.27 9.54
C SER A 21 -15.22 28.25 8.03
N GLY A 22 -14.42 29.18 7.51
CA GLY A 22 -13.86 29.07 6.18
C GLY A 22 -12.87 27.91 6.15
N PRO A 23 -12.54 27.35 4.99
CA PRO A 23 -11.53 26.32 4.90
C PRO A 23 -10.26 26.82 5.57
N ILE A 24 -9.68 26.00 6.44
CA ILE A 24 -8.48 26.35 7.20
C ILE A 24 -7.33 26.49 6.21
N THR A 25 -7.05 27.72 5.75
CA THR A 25 -5.92 28.04 4.87
C THR A 25 -4.69 28.35 5.72
N ILE A 26 -4.17 27.35 6.40
CA ILE A 26 -2.92 27.50 7.16
C ILE A 26 -1.78 27.11 6.23
N GLN A 27 -1.13 28.11 5.63
CA GLN A 27 0.06 27.94 4.81
C GLN A 27 1.33 27.71 5.63
N THR A 28 1.38 28.23 6.86
CA THR A 28 2.58 28.22 7.69
C THR A 28 2.21 27.87 9.12
N ILE A 29 2.89 26.89 9.68
CA ILE A 29 2.72 26.43 11.05
C ILE A 29 4.02 26.68 11.83
N LYS A 30 3.90 27.32 13.00
CA LYS A 30 5.04 27.58 13.91
C LYS A 30 5.21 26.43 14.91
N GLN A 31 6.45 26.26 15.39
CA GLN A 31 6.74 25.35 16.49
C GLN A 31 6.29 25.93 17.84
N PRO A 32 5.99 25.09 18.87
CA PRO A 32 5.82 23.64 18.77
C PRO A 32 4.48 23.26 18.12
N PHE A 33 4.48 22.18 17.32
CA PHE A 33 3.25 21.70 16.68
C PHE A 33 3.26 20.17 16.66
N THR A 34 2.07 19.58 16.76
CA THR A 34 1.86 18.14 16.62
C THR A 34 0.65 17.88 15.75
N ALA A 35 0.72 16.83 14.92
CA ALA A 35 -0.38 16.36 14.11
C ALA A 35 -0.43 14.82 14.09
N SER A 36 -1.64 14.27 14.07
CA SER A 36 -1.93 12.88 13.71
C SER A 36 -3.13 12.86 12.77
N HIS A 37 -3.34 11.75 12.06
CA HIS A 37 -4.55 11.61 11.25
C HIS A 37 -5.80 11.79 12.12
N PHE A 38 -5.83 11.16 13.29
CA PHE A 38 -6.96 11.21 14.21
C PHE A 38 -7.32 12.64 14.67
N GLN A 39 -6.32 13.51 14.87
CA GLN A 39 -6.56 14.91 15.25
C GLN A 39 -7.21 15.73 14.12
N TYR A 40 -6.99 15.36 12.88
CA TYR A 40 -7.48 16.04 11.68
C TYR A 40 -8.43 15.17 10.84
N ILE A 41 -9.11 14.23 11.48
CA ILE A 41 -9.97 13.23 10.81
C ILE A 41 -11.09 13.90 9.99
N ASP A 42 -11.68 14.99 10.50
CA ASP A 42 -12.71 15.77 9.80
C ASP A 42 -12.20 16.46 8.53
N GLN A 43 -10.88 16.52 8.36
CA GLN A 43 -10.18 17.13 7.23
C GLN A 43 -9.37 16.07 6.46
N SER A 44 -9.70 14.79 6.61
CA SER A 44 -8.98 13.67 5.98
C SER A 44 -7.47 13.67 6.26
N GLY A 45 -7.08 14.09 7.48
CA GLY A 45 -5.70 14.18 7.93
C GLY A 45 -4.94 15.42 7.45
N VAL A 46 -5.57 16.33 6.69
CA VAL A 46 -4.94 17.56 6.18
C VAL A 46 -4.78 18.59 7.29
N PHE A 47 -3.56 19.10 7.48
CA PHE A 47 -3.25 20.14 8.49
C PHE A 47 -2.54 21.37 7.89
N LEU A 48 -2.12 21.32 6.61
CA LEU A 48 -1.42 22.41 5.95
C LEU A 48 -1.85 22.50 4.48
N ILE A 49 -2.09 23.72 3.98
CA ILE A 49 -2.53 23.98 2.61
C ILE A 49 -1.67 25.12 2.04
N SER A 50 -1.24 25.02 0.77
CA SER A 50 -0.52 26.10 0.07
C SER A 50 -1.41 27.32 -0.11
N SER A 51 -0.82 28.54 -0.28
CA SER A 51 -1.60 29.78 -0.42
C SER A 51 -2.56 29.75 -1.59
N ASN A 52 -2.13 29.15 -2.72
CA ASN A 52 -2.95 29.00 -3.92
C ASN A 52 -3.97 27.86 -3.83
N GLY A 53 -4.00 27.09 -2.73
CA GLY A 53 -4.90 25.96 -2.52
C GLY A 53 -4.60 24.72 -3.35
N ASN A 54 -3.49 24.67 -4.10
CA ASN A 54 -3.19 23.59 -5.04
C ASN A 54 -2.54 22.37 -4.37
N PHE A 55 -1.95 22.54 -3.18
CA PHE A 55 -1.27 21.46 -2.47
C PHE A 55 -1.69 21.38 -1.02
N THR A 56 -1.74 20.15 -0.52
CA THR A 56 -2.00 19.86 0.90
C THR A 56 -0.91 18.98 1.48
N ALA A 57 -0.62 19.17 2.78
CA ALA A 57 0.18 18.24 3.56
C ALA A 57 -0.72 17.54 4.59
N SER A 58 -0.67 16.22 4.62
CA SER A 58 -1.58 15.39 5.41
C SER A 58 -0.90 14.14 5.95
N ILE A 59 -1.46 13.57 7.01
CA ILE A 59 -1.21 12.19 7.42
C ILE A 59 -2.40 11.38 6.93
N SER A 60 -2.22 10.59 5.88
CA SER A 60 -3.30 9.91 5.19
C SER A 60 -2.90 8.48 4.79
N ASN A 61 -3.90 7.62 4.65
CA ASN A 61 -3.79 6.33 4.00
C ASN A 61 -4.28 6.43 2.55
N PHE A 62 -3.92 5.46 1.71
CA PHE A 62 -4.26 5.48 0.29
C PHE A 62 -5.34 4.47 -0.09
N GLU A 63 -5.56 3.48 0.78
CA GLU A 63 -6.58 2.46 0.65
C GLU A 63 -7.23 2.23 2.02
N GLU A 64 -8.46 1.77 2.02
CA GLU A 64 -9.16 1.40 3.25
C GLU A 64 -8.38 0.31 4.01
N ASN A 65 -8.10 0.56 5.30
CA ASN A 65 -7.27 -0.30 6.17
C ASN A 65 -5.77 -0.39 5.79
N SER A 66 -5.27 0.48 4.91
CA SER A 66 -3.84 0.60 4.67
C SER A 66 -3.16 1.48 5.73
N PRO A 67 -1.84 1.32 5.92
CA PRO A 67 -1.09 2.17 6.85
C PRO A 67 -1.08 3.64 6.42
N TYR A 68 -0.72 4.52 7.37
CA TYR A 68 -0.71 5.96 7.16
C TYR A 68 0.69 6.47 6.83
N TYR A 69 0.69 7.56 6.05
CA TYR A 69 1.90 8.23 5.60
C TYR A 69 1.74 9.74 5.73
N PHE A 70 2.82 10.43 6.08
CA PHE A 70 2.89 11.87 5.93
C PHE A 70 3.24 12.20 4.48
N CYS A 71 2.32 12.84 3.77
CA CYS A 71 2.43 13.06 2.33
C CYS A 71 2.03 14.49 1.93
N ILE A 72 2.51 14.89 0.74
CA ILE A 72 2.09 16.09 0.03
C ILE A 72 1.31 15.66 -1.21
N THR A 73 0.13 16.23 -1.38
CA THR A 73 -0.79 15.87 -2.46
C THR A 73 -1.20 17.11 -3.24
N HIS A 74 -1.23 17.00 -4.57
CA HIS A 74 -1.83 18.03 -5.44
C HIS A 74 -3.35 17.85 -5.43
N VAL A 75 -4.08 18.91 -5.01
CA VAL A 75 -5.52 18.87 -4.71
C VAL A 75 -6.37 18.45 -5.91
N LEU A 76 -6.15 19.10 -7.06
CA LEU A 76 -7.01 18.87 -8.24
C LEU A 76 -6.83 17.49 -8.88
N SER A 77 -5.62 16.94 -8.84
CA SER A 77 -5.30 15.67 -9.50
C SER A 77 -5.23 14.48 -8.53
N HIS A 78 -5.30 14.75 -7.22
CA HIS A 78 -5.06 13.78 -6.14
C HIS A 78 -3.71 13.05 -6.23
N ALA A 79 -2.75 13.62 -7.01
CA ALA A 79 -1.42 13.03 -7.12
C ALA A 79 -0.63 13.25 -5.85
N ILE A 80 -0.11 12.18 -5.30
CA ILE A 80 0.87 12.22 -4.23
C ILE A 80 2.20 12.58 -4.86
N ILE A 81 2.77 13.71 -4.45
CA ILE A 81 4.02 14.22 -5.00
C ILE A 81 5.24 13.96 -4.12
N TRP A 82 5.01 13.65 -2.84
CA TRP A 82 6.05 13.35 -1.88
C TRP A 82 5.51 12.58 -0.68
N ILE A 83 6.29 11.66 -0.13
CA ILE A 83 5.99 10.86 1.05
C ILE A 83 7.21 10.82 1.98
N ALA A 84 7.05 11.20 3.25
CA ALA A 84 8.15 11.24 4.22
C ALA A 84 8.60 9.84 4.64
N ASN A 85 7.67 9.05 5.16
CA ASN A 85 7.92 7.83 5.92
C ASN A 85 7.64 6.55 5.12
N ARG A 86 8.09 6.50 3.84
CA ARG A 86 7.82 5.39 2.92
C ARG A 86 8.19 4.02 3.49
N ASN A 87 9.37 3.92 4.12
CA ASN A 87 9.90 2.67 4.64
C ASN A 87 9.39 2.31 6.04
N HIS A 88 8.72 3.25 6.70
CA HIS A 88 8.19 3.08 8.05
C HIS A 88 6.78 3.65 8.13
N PRO A 89 5.78 2.91 7.63
CA PRO A 89 4.38 3.31 7.73
C PRO A 89 3.95 3.40 9.21
N ILE A 90 2.95 4.23 9.47
CA ILE A 90 2.50 4.58 10.82
C ILE A 90 1.01 4.28 11.00
N SER A 91 0.52 4.38 12.23
CA SER A 91 -0.90 4.31 12.56
C SER A 91 -1.58 5.69 12.48
N ASP A 92 -2.89 5.73 12.55
CA ASP A 92 -3.71 6.95 12.58
C ASP A 92 -3.47 7.83 13.83
N SER A 93 -3.00 7.22 14.91
CA SER A 93 -2.74 7.86 16.20
C SER A 93 -1.29 8.32 16.39
N ASP A 94 -0.36 7.79 15.59
CA ASP A 94 1.04 8.23 15.62
C ASP A 94 1.17 9.69 15.22
N LYS A 95 2.20 10.36 15.73
CA LYS A 95 2.28 11.82 15.68
C LYS A 95 3.49 12.32 14.94
N LEU A 96 3.24 13.29 14.07
CA LEU A 96 4.22 14.21 13.53
C LEU A 96 4.50 15.31 14.53
N TYR A 97 5.76 15.63 14.80
CA TYR A 97 6.21 16.71 15.66
C TYR A 97 7.03 17.71 14.88
N LEU A 98 6.69 19.00 15.03
CA LEU A 98 7.54 20.10 14.59
C LEU A 98 8.19 20.72 15.85
N THR A 99 9.51 20.64 15.91
CA THR A 99 10.34 21.17 17.00
C THR A 99 11.43 22.09 16.46
N SER A 100 12.22 22.69 17.33
CA SER A 100 13.42 23.45 16.94
C SER A 100 14.45 22.62 16.16
N ASN A 101 14.42 21.28 16.32
CA ASN A 101 15.33 20.37 15.67
C ASN A 101 14.84 19.85 14.30
N GLY A 102 13.62 20.24 13.89
CA GLY A 102 13.02 19.83 12.63
C GLY A 102 11.69 19.08 12.81
N LEU A 103 11.33 18.31 11.77
CA LEU A 103 10.18 17.41 11.77
C LEU A 103 10.62 16.00 12.15
N SER A 104 9.80 15.33 12.95
CA SER A 104 9.93 13.90 13.24
C SER A 104 8.59 13.23 13.36
N ILE A 105 8.51 11.97 12.99
CA ILE A 105 7.35 11.11 13.19
C ILE A 105 7.73 10.06 14.21
N ASN A 106 7.01 10.01 15.32
CA ASN A 106 7.26 9.07 16.39
C ASN A 106 6.12 8.06 16.44
N THR A 107 6.50 6.79 16.56
CA THR A 107 5.61 5.65 16.76
C THR A 107 5.77 5.15 18.19
N THR A 108 4.70 4.67 18.76
CA THR A 108 4.72 4.04 20.07
C THR A 108 4.38 2.56 19.90
N ASP A 109 5.29 1.67 20.32
CA ASP A 109 5.03 0.24 20.30
C ASP A 109 4.12 -0.19 21.47
N ASN A 110 3.69 -1.45 21.46
CA ASN A 110 2.86 -2.04 22.50
C ASN A 110 3.52 -2.05 23.89
N SER A 111 4.83 -1.82 23.97
CA SER A 111 5.63 -1.77 25.19
C SER A 111 5.76 -0.33 25.73
N SER A 112 5.05 0.64 25.16
CA SER A 112 5.16 2.07 25.46
C SER A 112 6.55 2.68 25.13
N ASN A 113 7.36 1.98 24.32
CA ASN A 113 8.62 2.54 23.84
C ASN A 113 8.32 3.41 22.63
N THR A 114 8.80 4.66 22.67
CA THR A 114 8.69 5.59 21.56
C THR A 114 9.91 5.44 20.66
N SER A 115 9.70 5.16 19.39
CA SER A 115 10.74 5.13 18.35
C SER A 115 10.48 6.19 17.29
N VAL A 116 11.54 6.64 16.63
CA VAL A 116 11.45 7.61 15.53
C VAL A 116 11.28 6.82 14.23
N ALA A 117 10.11 6.89 13.60
CA ALA A 117 9.85 6.29 12.32
C ALA A 117 10.50 7.07 11.16
N TRP A 118 10.52 8.40 11.27
CA TRP A 118 11.12 9.28 10.28
C TRP A 118 11.49 10.64 10.89
N SER A 119 12.53 11.28 10.36
CA SER A 119 12.88 12.66 10.72
C SER A 119 13.60 13.37 9.58
N THR A 120 13.51 14.71 9.57
CA THR A 120 14.28 15.53 8.62
C THR A 120 15.78 15.37 8.89
N GLN A 121 16.51 15.03 7.83
CA GLN A 121 17.97 14.84 7.87
C GLN A 121 18.68 16.08 7.32
N GLY A 122 19.97 16.22 7.62
CA GLY A 122 20.82 17.27 7.06
C GLY A 122 20.69 18.65 7.69
N LEU A 123 19.88 18.80 8.77
CA LEU A 123 19.82 20.03 9.53
C LEU A 123 21.10 20.20 10.38
N ASN A 124 21.76 21.35 10.26
CA ASN A 124 22.89 21.67 11.09
C ASN A 124 22.45 21.87 12.56
N SER A 125 23.24 21.35 13.51
CA SER A 125 22.94 21.47 14.95
C SER A 125 22.87 22.92 15.47
N SER A 126 23.39 23.88 14.73
CA SER A 126 23.30 25.32 15.01
C SER A 126 22.03 25.98 14.47
N SER A 127 21.33 25.35 13.53
CA SER A 127 20.12 25.92 12.90
C SER A 127 18.89 25.53 13.69
N GLN A 128 18.11 26.53 14.12
CA GLN A 128 16.85 26.29 14.82
C GLN A 128 15.67 26.51 13.88
N VAL A 129 14.90 25.46 13.65
CA VAL A 129 13.64 25.55 12.91
C VAL A 129 12.63 26.37 13.72
N SER A 130 11.98 27.31 13.08
CA SER A 130 10.94 28.19 13.66
C SER A 130 9.55 27.83 13.14
N ALA A 131 9.45 27.44 11.88
CA ALA A 131 8.17 27.13 11.22
C ALA A 131 8.34 26.12 10.08
N MET A 132 7.25 25.49 9.70
CA MET A 132 7.11 24.79 8.42
C MET A 132 6.10 25.53 7.54
N ARG A 133 6.34 25.53 6.23
CA ARG A 133 5.48 26.19 5.22
C ARG A 133 5.34 25.30 3.99
N LEU A 134 4.12 25.16 3.50
CA LEU A 134 3.86 24.54 2.20
C LEU A 134 3.79 25.63 1.14
N GLN A 135 4.74 25.62 0.23
CA GLN A 135 4.83 26.60 -0.87
C GLN A 135 3.81 26.30 -1.99
N ASP A 136 3.53 27.28 -2.81
CA ASP A 136 2.62 27.16 -3.97
C ASP A 136 3.15 26.23 -5.07
N SER A 137 4.42 25.85 -5.00
CA SER A 137 5.05 24.82 -5.84
C SER A 137 4.82 23.39 -5.36
N GLY A 138 4.30 23.19 -4.14
CA GLY A 138 4.21 21.89 -3.46
C GLY A 138 5.45 21.55 -2.63
N ASN A 139 6.46 22.42 -2.55
CA ASN A 139 7.62 22.23 -1.70
C ASN A 139 7.27 22.51 -0.22
N LEU A 140 7.44 21.54 0.65
CA LEU A 140 7.38 21.73 2.10
C LEU A 140 8.75 22.20 2.58
N VAL A 141 8.81 23.38 3.18
CA VAL A 141 10.07 23.96 3.68
C VAL A 141 10.04 24.18 5.19
N LEU A 142 11.18 23.95 5.82
CA LEU A 142 11.44 24.34 7.20
C LEU A 142 12.21 25.65 7.23
N LEU A 143 11.72 26.59 7.99
CA LEU A 143 12.21 27.97 8.05
C LEU A 143 12.83 28.27 9.40
N ASP A 144 13.89 29.09 9.41
CA ASP A 144 14.41 29.72 10.61
C ASP A 144 13.55 30.94 11.05
N ARG A 145 14.00 31.66 12.07
CA ARG A 145 13.33 32.87 12.57
C ARG A 145 13.36 34.03 11.57
N ASN A 146 14.29 34.00 10.60
CA ASN A 146 14.45 35.01 9.56
C ASN A 146 13.75 34.62 8.25
N ASN A 147 12.94 33.56 8.25
CA ASN A 147 12.31 32.96 7.07
C ASN A 147 13.30 32.40 6.02
N VAL A 148 14.52 32.09 6.43
CA VAL A 148 15.49 31.37 5.56
C VAL A 148 15.15 29.89 5.56
N SER A 149 15.13 29.28 4.38
CA SER A 149 14.89 27.84 4.23
C SER A 149 16.08 27.03 4.73
N LEU A 150 15.85 26.16 5.69
CA LEU A 150 16.83 25.25 6.26
C LEU A 150 16.75 23.86 5.64
N TRP A 151 15.60 23.47 5.14
CA TRP A 151 15.32 22.15 4.57
C TRP A 151 14.10 22.27 3.63
N GLY A 152 14.06 21.44 2.59
CA GLY A 152 12.95 21.38 1.65
C GLY A 152 12.68 19.99 1.15
N SER A 153 11.40 19.59 1.00
CA SER A 153 11.02 18.28 0.46
C SER A 153 11.48 18.08 -0.98
N PHE A 154 11.68 19.15 -1.75
CA PHE A 154 12.17 19.08 -3.12
C PHE A 154 13.63 18.65 -3.25
N ASP A 155 14.42 18.85 -2.19
CA ASP A 155 15.81 18.35 -2.12
C ASP A 155 15.89 16.86 -1.74
N HIS A 156 14.75 16.30 -1.31
CA HIS A 156 14.60 14.90 -0.88
C HIS A 156 13.44 14.23 -1.64
N PRO A 157 13.55 14.08 -2.98
CA PRO A 157 12.47 13.50 -3.78
C PRO A 157 12.21 12.04 -3.38
N THR A 158 10.99 11.58 -3.65
CA THR A 158 10.62 10.18 -3.49
C THR A 158 10.60 9.48 -4.87
N ASP A 159 9.43 9.16 -5.38
CA ASP A 159 9.24 8.52 -6.69
C ASP A 159 8.80 9.51 -7.79
N THR A 160 8.53 10.76 -7.41
CA THR A 160 7.91 11.78 -8.26
C THR A 160 8.73 13.07 -8.25
N ILE A 161 8.91 13.64 -9.43
CA ILE A 161 9.45 14.99 -9.65
C ILE A 161 8.29 15.87 -10.09
N VAL A 162 8.16 17.04 -9.51
CA VAL A 162 7.07 17.98 -9.76
C VAL A 162 7.54 19.16 -10.60
N MET A 163 6.65 19.73 -11.41
CA MET A 163 6.92 20.94 -12.14
C MET A 163 7.42 22.06 -11.22
N GLY A 164 8.55 22.68 -11.58
CA GLY A 164 9.26 23.67 -10.78
C GLY A 164 10.32 23.08 -9.83
N GLN A 165 10.40 21.77 -9.69
CA GLN A 165 11.46 21.10 -8.93
C GLN A 165 12.76 20.98 -9.75
N SER A 166 13.88 21.13 -9.06
CA SER A 166 15.23 20.98 -9.63
C SER A 166 16.06 20.09 -8.71
N LEU A 167 16.55 18.98 -9.24
CA LEU A 167 17.35 17.99 -8.52
C LEU A 167 18.83 18.17 -8.85
N ALA A 168 19.67 18.29 -7.83
CA ALA A 168 21.13 18.38 -8.02
C ALA A 168 21.75 17.06 -8.43
N VAL A 169 22.93 17.11 -9.04
CA VAL A 169 23.78 15.92 -9.28
C VAL A 169 23.99 15.16 -7.98
N GLY A 170 23.88 13.84 -8.05
CA GLY A 170 23.97 12.93 -6.90
C GLY A 170 22.61 12.62 -6.26
N THR A 171 21.55 13.35 -6.60
CA THR A 171 20.18 13.03 -6.13
C THR A 171 19.62 11.85 -6.91
N SER A 172 18.86 10.99 -6.22
CA SER A 172 18.08 9.91 -6.83
C SER A 172 16.59 10.08 -6.59
N VAL A 173 15.80 9.55 -7.52
CA VAL A 173 14.37 9.33 -7.40
C VAL A 173 14.15 7.83 -7.41
N ASP A 174 13.67 7.28 -6.30
CA ASP A 174 13.55 5.84 -6.10
C ASP A 174 12.08 5.43 -6.25
N CYS A 175 11.80 4.38 -7.06
CA CYS A 175 10.44 3.85 -7.19
C CYS A 175 9.94 3.28 -5.87
N TYR A 176 8.66 2.95 -5.77
CA TYR A 176 8.11 2.15 -4.67
C TYR A 176 8.09 0.66 -5.06
N THR A 177 7.97 -0.21 -4.07
CA THR A 177 8.06 -1.66 -4.26
C THR A 177 6.85 -2.23 -5.00
N ALA A 178 5.63 -1.78 -4.65
CA ALA A 178 4.38 -2.21 -5.26
C ALA A 178 3.25 -1.21 -4.93
N ASP A 179 2.11 -1.29 -5.61
CA ASP A 179 0.98 -0.37 -5.39
C ASP A 179 0.50 -0.33 -3.93
N ASN A 180 0.58 -1.44 -3.23
CA ASN A 180 0.20 -1.57 -1.82
C ASN A 180 1.40 -1.47 -0.84
N ASP A 181 2.62 -1.29 -1.35
CA ASP A 181 3.84 -1.15 -0.55
C ASP A 181 4.66 0.04 -1.06
N ARG A 182 4.68 1.14 -0.29
CA ARG A 182 5.35 2.39 -0.64
C ARG A 182 6.83 2.43 -0.25
N SER A 183 7.38 1.35 0.29
CA SER A 183 8.81 1.24 0.58
C SER A 183 9.66 1.39 -0.68
N ASP A 184 10.92 1.76 -0.52
CA ASP A 184 11.84 1.96 -1.64
C ASP A 184 12.00 0.66 -2.44
N GLY A 185 11.77 0.76 -3.74
CA GLY A 185 11.84 -0.35 -4.69
C GLY A 185 13.22 -0.48 -5.34
N ASP A 186 13.27 -1.36 -6.33
CA ASP A 186 14.54 -1.78 -6.96
C ASP A 186 15.09 -0.79 -7.99
N TYR A 187 14.24 0.10 -8.53
CA TYR A 187 14.62 1.02 -9.60
C TYR A 187 14.82 2.43 -9.10
N ARG A 188 15.80 3.13 -9.67
CA ARG A 188 16.07 4.54 -9.37
C ARG A 188 16.45 5.33 -10.62
N LEU A 189 16.06 6.61 -10.65
CA LEU A 189 16.58 7.60 -11.56
C LEU A 189 17.68 8.38 -10.83
N VAL A 190 18.88 8.41 -11.37
CA VAL A 190 20.03 9.11 -10.76
C VAL A 190 20.47 10.26 -11.65
N VAL A 191 20.64 11.45 -11.10
CA VAL A 191 21.24 12.59 -11.80
C VAL A 191 22.75 12.51 -11.65
N THR A 192 23.45 12.29 -12.75
CA THR A 192 24.91 12.22 -12.81
C THR A 192 25.50 13.47 -13.49
N ALA A 193 26.80 13.68 -13.38
CA ALA A 193 27.47 14.80 -14.06
C ALA A 193 27.42 14.70 -15.60
N GLY A 194 27.03 13.58 -16.16
CA GLY A 194 26.90 13.38 -17.60
C GLY A 194 25.46 13.24 -18.09
N ASP A 195 24.53 12.79 -17.24
CA ASP A 195 23.21 12.38 -17.69
C ASP A 195 22.19 12.16 -16.55
N ALA A 196 20.93 11.98 -16.88
CA ALA A 196 19.91 11.34 -16.04
C ALA A 196 19.82 9.86 -16.44
N VAL A 197 19.98 8.96 -15.47
CA VAL A 197 20.20 7.54 -15.73
C VAL A 197 19.25 6.69 -14.91
N LEU A 198 18.50 5.80 -15.57
CA LEU A 198 17.75 4.76 -14.88
C LEU A 198 18.67 3.60 -14.51
N GLN A 199 18.61 3.20 -13.26
CA GLN A 199 19.45 2.14 -12.71
C GLN A 199 18.64 1.10 -11.95
N TRP A 200 19.12 -0.14 -12.03
CA TRP A 200 18.75 -1.24 -11.17
C TRP A 200 20.02 -1.81 -10.55
N ASN A 201 20.09 -1.86 -9.23
CA ASN A 201 21.29 -2.30 -8.50
C ASN A 201 22.61 -1.67 -9.04
N ARG A 202 22.62 -0.37 -9.27
CA ARG A 202 23.73 0.42 -9.85
C ARG A 202 24.07 0.11 -11.32
N MET A 203 23.39 -0.83 -11.95
CA MET A 203 23.53 -1.09 -13.39
C MET A 203 22.54 -0.21 -14.15
N SER A 204 23.07 0.56 -15.11
CA SER A 204 22.25 1.43 -15.96
C SER A 204 21.52 0.62 -17.01
N TYR A 205 20.24 0.94 -17.22
CA TYR A 205 19.44 0.32 -18.29
C TYR A 205 18.79 1.36 -19.23
N TRP A 206 18.92 2.66 -18.92
CA TRP A 206 18.48 3.75 -19.78
C TRP A 206 19.23 5.04 -19.41
N LYS A 207 19.37 5.95 -20.40
CA LYS A 207 19.91 7.30 -20.25
C LYS A 207 19.11 8.30 -21.06
N LEU A 208 18.92 9.51 -20.56
CA LEU A 208 18.19 10.56 -21.27
C LEU A 208 18.89 10.97 -22.58
N SER A 209 20.25 10.97 -22.61
CA SER A 209 21.03 11.26 -23.81
C SER A 209 20.84 10.24 -24.94
N ALA A 210 20.46 8.99 -24.60
CA ALA A 210 20.19 7.95 -25.56
C ALA A 210 18.74 7.93 -26.06
N GLU A 211 17.89 8.82 -25.54
CA GLU A 211 16.48 8.91 -25.90
C GLU A 211 16.32 9.62 -27.26
N PRO A 212 15.61 8.99 -28.25
CA PRO A 212 15.43 9.60 -29.56
C PRO A 212 14.72 10.96 -29.56
N LYS A 213 13.86 11.19 -28.54
CA LYS A 213 13.16 12.46 -28.35
C LYS A 213 14.00 13.50 -27.60
N GLY A 214 15.13 13.10 -27.03
CA GLY A 214 16.06 13.95 -26.35
C GLY A 214 16.97 14.68 -27.35
N SER A 215 17.39 15.92 -27.03
CA SER A 215 18.43 16.61 -27.79
C SER A 215 19.51 17.10 -26.85
N GLN A 216 20.75 16.96 -27.29
CA GLN A 216 21.92 17.48 -26.57
C GLN A 216 22.31 18.83 -27.17
N ASP A 217 22.26 19.89 -26.35
CA ASP A 217 22.53 21.25 -26.78
C ASP A 217 23.93 21.75 -26.37
N SER A 218 24.53 21.13 -25.32
CA SER A 218 25.85 21.53 -24.79
C SER A 218 26.63 20.31 -24.26
N MET A 219 27.94 20.49 -24.11
CA MET A 219 28.87 19.50 -23.55
C MET A 219 29.34 19.85 -22.12
N VAL A 220 28.78 20.91 -21.51
CA VAL A 220 29.14 21.22 -20.13
C VAL A 220 28.65 20.12 -19.16
N PRO A 221 29.31 19.92 -18.01
CA PRO A 221 28.82 18.98 -17.04
C PRO A 221 27.41 19.32 -16.54
N VAL A 222 26.59 18.29 -16.41
CA VAL A 222 25.28 18.39 -15.80
C VAL A 222 25.44 18.71 -14.31
N SER A 223 24.65 19.65 -13.82
CA SER A 223 24.58 20.02 -12.41
C SER A 223 23.19 19.85 -11.82
N PHE A 224 22.15 19.97 -12.67
CA PHE A 224 20.75 19.85 -12.23
C PHE A 224 19.89 19.13 -13.27
N LEU A 225 18.86 18.42 -12.80
CA LEU A 225 17.72 17.98 -13.58
C LEU A 225 16.53 18.84 -13.16
N ALA A 226 15.85 19.47 -14.10
CA ALA A 226 14.69 20.31 -13.84
C ALA A 226 13.48 19.89 -14.68
N LEU A 227 12.30 19.92 -14.07
CA LEU A 227 11.01 19.73 -14.74
C LEU A 227 10.26 21.05 -14.75
N ASN A 228 9.84 21.52 -15.92
CA ASN A 228 9.08 22.75 -16.06
C ASN A 228 7.84 22.61 -16.97
N ASP A 229 7.21 23.72 -17.31
CA ASP A 229 6.02 23.79 -18.16
C ASP A 229 6.26 23.36 -19.62
N THR A 230 7.50 23.28 -20.08
CA THR A 230 7.87 22.92 -21.46
C THR A 230 8.62 21.60 -21.58
N GLY A 231 9.01 20.98 -20.50
CA GLY A 231 9.69 19.68 -20.55
C GLY A 231 10.60 19.34 -19.38
N LEU A 232 11.50 18.39 -19.64
CA LEU A 232 12.52 17.91 -18.72
C LEU A 232 13.90 18.33 -19.26
N PHE A 233 14.74 18.93 -18.40
CA PHE A 233 16.01 19.53 -18.78
C PHE A 233 17.14 19.11 -17.86
N LEU A 234 18.29 18.76 -18.44
CA LEU A 234 19.55 18.71 -17.71
C LEU A 234 20.27 20.04 -17.91
N LEU A 235 20.63 20.68 -16.80
CA LEU A 235 21.17 22.04 -16.78
C LEU A 235 22.59 22.05 -16.23
N GLY A 236 23.40 23.02 -16.68
CA GLY A 236 24.70 23.34 -16.14
C GLY A 236 24.64 23.99 -14.74
N SER A 237 25.80 24.34 -14.19
CA SER A 237 25.93 24.93 -12.85
C SER A 237 25.27 26.30 -12.70
N ASP A 238 25.14 27.05 -13.80
CA ASP A 238 24.46 28.35 -13.88
C ASP A 238 22.93 28.25 -13.92
N ARG A 239 22.37 27.01 -13.92
CA ARG A 239 20.93 26.71 -14.03
C ARG A 239 20.24 27.27 -15.29
N SER A 240 20.99 27.84 -16.23
CA SER A 240 20.48 28.44 -17.47
C SER A 240 20.97 27.70 -18.72
N THR A 241 22.19 27.17 -18.71
CA THR A 241 22.76 26.43 -19.83
C THR A 241 22.09 25.04 -19.91
N VAL A 242 21.37 24.80 -21.01
CA VAL A 242 20.75 23.51 -21.30
C VAL A 242 21.82 22.55 -21.84
N VAL A 243 21.98 21.41 -21.17
CA VAL A 243 22.91 20.35 -21.61
C VAL A 243 22.16 19.32 -22.45
N ILE A 244 21.08 18.77 -21.92
CA ILE A 244 20.18 17.83 -22.61
C ILE A 244 18.74 18.28 -22.33
N LYS A 245 17.88 18.18 -23.31
CA LYS A 245 16.45 18.50 -23.15
C LYS A 245 15.56 17.44 -23.75
N LEU A 246 14.43 17.23 -23.07
CA LEU A 246 13.25 16.54 -23.58
C LEU A 246 12.12 17.57 -23.64
N THR A 247 11.88 18.12 -24.84
CA THR A 247 10.84 19.13 -25.06
C THR A 247 9.47 18.47 -25.15
N LEU A 248 8.53 18.97 -24.36
CA LEU A 248 7.13 18.51 -24.31
C LEU A 248 6.19 19.69 -24.58
N GLY A 249 4.91 19.40 -24.81
CA GLY A 249 3.91 20.45 -24.98
C GLY A 249 3.71 21.27 -23.68
N PRO A 250 3.16 22.48 -23.75
CA PRO A 250 2.93 23.31 -22.55
C PRO A 250 1.98 22.62 -21.56
N ALA A 251 2.21 22.85 -20.27
CA ALA A 251 1.40 22.29 -19.21
C ALA A 251 1.28 23.25 -18.01
N ASN A 252 0.10 23.29 -17.39
CA ASN A 252 -0.12 24.03 -16.15
C ASN A 252 0.33 23.23 -14.91
N PHE A 253 0.27 21.91 -15.00
CA PHE A 253 0.77 20.99 -13.99
C PHE A 253 1.30 19.72 -14.64
N ARG A 254 2.51 19.34 -14.28
CA ARG A 254 3.23 18.17 -14.81
C ARG A 254 4.01 17.49 -13.71
N VAL A 255 4.06 16.17 -13.80
CA VAL A 255 4.90 15.34 -12.94
C VAL A 255 5.73 14.38 -13.80
N ALA A 256 6.91 14.02 -13.30
CA ALA A 256 7.70 12.94 -13.83
C ALA A 256 7.84 11.88 -12.74
N LYS A 257 7.48 10.64 -13.03
CA LYS A 257 7.37 9.55 -12.05
C LYS A 257 8.09 8.30 -12.49
N LEU A 258 8.83 7.69 -11.54
CA LEU A 258 9.40 6.38 -11.72
C LEU A 258 8.47 5.33 -11.10
N GLY A 259 7.92 4.45 -11.96
CA GLY A 259 7.03 3.37 -11.54
C GLY A 259 7.81 2.16 -10.99
N PHE A 260 7.13 1.36 -10.18
CA PHE A 260 7.65 0.07 -9.69
C PHE A 260 7.90 -0.94 -10.82
N ASP A 261 7.33 -0.69 -12.00
CA ASP A 261 7.57 -1.44 -13.22
C ASP A 261 8.87 -1.03 -13.96
N GLY A 262 9.67 -0.13 -13.37
CA GLY A 262 10.94 0.33 -13.92
C GLY A 262 10.80 1.33 -15.08
N LYS A 263 9.60 1.82 -15.38
CA LYS A 263 9.37 2.84 -16.42
C LYS A 263 9.33 4.23 -15.83
N PHE A 264 10.05 5.14 -16.44
CA PHE A 264 9.99 6.57 -16.16
C PHE A 264 8.97 7.25 -17.06
N ARG A 265 7.99 7.91 -16.48
CA ARG A 265 6.87 8.54 -17.18
C ARG A 265 6.81 10.01 -16.87
N VAL A 266 6.56 10.84 -17.91
CA VAL A 266 6.19 12.25 -17.72
C VAL A 266 4.75 12.43 -18.18
N SER A 267 3.93 12.99 -17.30
CA SER A 267 2.50 13.19 -17.54
C SER A 267 2.09 14.60 -17.15
N LYS A 268 1.15 15.18 -17.90
CA LYS A 268 0.50 16.46 -17.55
C LYS A 268 -0.95 16.23 -17.15
N PHE A 269 -1.44 17.11 -16.27
CA PHE A 269 -2.83 17.13 -15.84
C PHE A 269 -3.60 18.19 -16.58
N VAL A 270 -4.59 17.79 -17.39
CA VAL A 270 -5.41 18.66 -18.22
C VAL A 270 -6.86 18.18 -18.18
N ASP A 271 -7.82 19.08 -18.00
CA ASP A 271 -9.25 18.79 -18.01
C ASP A 271 -9.65 17.63 -17.09
N LYS A 272 -9.08 17.64 -15.86
CA LYS A 272 -9.26 16.60 -14.82
C LYS A 272 -8.73 15.21 -15.17
N ASN A 273 -7.92 15.08 -16.21
CA ASN A 273 -7.34 13.81 -16.64
C ASN A 273 -5.81 13.88 -16.71
N TRP A 274 -5.16 12.76 -16.48
CA TRP A 274 -3.76 12.59 -16.71
C TRP A 274 -3.50 12.21 -18.19
N VAL A 275 -2.63 12.96 -18.85
CA VAL A 275 -2.18 12.70 -20.22
C VAL A 275 -0.70 12.36 -20.16
N GLN A 276 -0.33 11.13 -20.52
CA GLN A 276 1.06 10.69 -20.62
C GLN A 276 1.69 11.30 -21.87
N GLU A 277 2.77 12.08 -21.69
CA GLU A 277 3.49 12.73 -22.79
C GLU A 277 4.77 11.97 -23.17
N PHE A 278 5.34 11.28 -22.20
CA PHE A 278 6.58 10.53 -22.35
C PHE A 278 6.59 9.28 -21.46
N VAL A 279 7.18 8.22 -21.97
CA VAL A 279 7.49 7.01 -21.21
C VAL A 279 8.75 6.37 -21.76
N SER A 280 9.62 5.88 -20.88
CA SER A 280 10.84 5.17 -21.30
C SER A 280 11.31 4.22 -20.17
N PRO A 281 11.94 3.09 -20.51
CA PRO A 281 12.23 2.60 -21.88
C PRO A 281 10.95 2.24 -22.66
N ASP A 282 10.95 2.52 -23.97
CA ASP A 282 9.87 2.09 -24.86
C ASP A 282 9.89 0.55 -25.05
N ASP A 283 11.10 -0.03 -25.19
CA ASP A 283 11.29 -1.47 -25.27
C ASP A 283 11.31 -2.07 -23.86
N GLU A 284 10.25 -2.79 -23.51
CA GLU A 284 10.11 -3.43 -22.21
C GLU A 284 11.23 -4.43 -21.89
N CYS A 285 11.81 -5.05 -22.91
CA CYS A 285 12.92 -6.00 -22.73
C CYS A 285 14.20 -5.33 -22.18
N LYS A 286 14.31 -4.00 -22.22
CA LYS A 286 15.39 -3.23 -21.56
C LYS A 286 15.22 -3.14 -20.05
N ILE A 287 14.04 -3.44 -19.51
CA ILE A 287 13.78 -3.38 -18.08
C ILE A 287 14.38 -4.60 -17.38
N PRO A 288 15.23 -4.41 -16.36
CA PRO A 288 16.05 -5.48 -15.78
C PRO A 288 15.29 -6.70 -15.27
N LEU A 289 14.10 -6.51 -14.69
CA LEU A 289 13.32 -7.61 -14.06
C LEU A 289 12.05 -7.96 -14.83
N ILE A 290 11.90 -7.54 -16.07
CA ILE A 290 10.68 -7.78 -16.85
C ILE A 290 10.37 -9.30 -17.00
N CYS A 291 11.39 -10.13 -17.12
CA CYS A 291 11.29 -11.59 -17.16
C CYS A 291 12.06 -12.23 -15.98
N ASN A 292 12.22 -11.52 -14.88
CA ASN A 292 12.97 -11.97 -13.70
C ASN A 292 14.39 -12.52 -14.02
N LYS A 293 14.90 -13.38 -13.14
CA LYS A 293 16.27 -13.89 -13.20
C LYS A 293 16.45 -14.82 -14.39
N ILE A 294 17.37 -14.46 -15.32
CA ILE A 294 17.77 -15.25 -16.49
C ILE A 294 16.60 -15.50 -17.48
N GLY A 295 15.41 -14.95 -17.25
CA GLY A 295 14.34 -15.03 -18.25
C GLY A 295 14.71 -14.26 -19.51
N LEU A 296 14.43 -14.82 -20.68
CA LEU A 296 14.65 -14.23 -22.00
C LEU A 296 13.42 -13.42 -22.41
N CYS A 297 13.60 -12.11 -22.58
CA CYS A 297 12.58 -11.22 -23.12
C CYS A 297 12.77 -11.05 -24.64
N THR A 298 11.75 -11.40 -25.41
CA THR A 298 11.73 -11.17 -26.86
C THR A 298 10.42 -10.50 -27.26
N SER A 299 10.49 -9.25 -27.75
CA SER A 299 9.31 -8.45 -28.12
C SER A 299 8.23 -8.42 -27.02
N GLY A 300 8.63 -8.18 -25.77
CA GLY A 300 7.74 -8.11 -24.61
C GLY A 300 7.22 -9.46 -24.08
N ARG A 301 7.68 -10.59 -24.63
CA ARG A 301 7.29 -11.94 -24.18
C ARG A 301 8.42 -12.60 -23.43
N CYS A 302 8.09 -13.21 -22.29
CA CYS A 302 9.04 -13.92 -21.46
C CYS A 302 9.07 -15.42 -21.80
N SER A 303 10.28 -15.96 -21.91
CA SER A 303 10.57 -17.40 -22.05
C SER A 303 11.86 -17.73 -21.32
N CYS A 304 12.20 -19.00 -21.15
CA CYS A 304 13.55 -19.36 -20.73
C CYS A 304 14.48 -19.44 -21.96
N PRO A 305 15.77 -19.06 -21.80
CA PRO A 305 16.77 -19.25 -22.84
C PRO A 305 16.96 -20.73 -23.21
N PRO A 306 17.56 -21.04 -24.37
CA PRO A 306 17.92 -22.42 -24.71
C PRO A 306 18.72 -23.09 -23.59
N ASN A 307 18.47 -24.36 -23.32
CA ASN A 307 19.08 -25.16 -22.25
C ASN A 307 18.72 -24.72 -20.82
N PHE A 308 17.69 -23.86 -20.67
CA PHE A 308 17.10 -23.48 -19.38
C PHE A 308 15.61 -23.82 -19.37
N HIS A 309 15.07 -24.07 -18.19
CA HIS A 309 13.65 -24.36 -17.96
C HIS A 309 13.15 -23.66 -16.70
N GLY A 310 11.86 -23.63 -16.51
CA GLY A 310 11.20 -22.99 -15.35
C GLY A 310 10.14 -22.00 -15.79
N ASP A 311 9.64 -21.23 -14.83
CA ASP A 311 8.74 -20.13 -15.10
C ASP A 311 9.53 -18.81 -15.10
N PRO A 312 9.68 -18.16 -16.28
CA PRO A 312 10.43 -16.91 -16.40
C PRO A 312 9.79 -15.74 -15.66
N LEU A 313 8.53 -15.86 -15.22
CA LEU A 313 7.83 -14.83 -14.41
C LEU A 313 7.92 -15.08 -12.91
N SER A 314 8.43 -16.23 -12.48
CA SER A 314 8.64 -16.53 -11.07
C SER A 314 9.89 -15.83 -10.51
N LYS A 315 9.92 -15.58 -9.20
CA LYS A 315 11.11 -15.01 -8.52
C LYS A 315 12.37 -15.90 -8.65
N SER A 316 12.19 -17.22 -8.82
CA SER A 316 13.28 -18.16 -9.04
C SER A 316 13.86 -18.07 -10.46
N GLY A 317 13.06 -17.61 -11.44
CA GLY A 317 13.46 -17.46 -12.82
C GLY A 317 13.74 -18.79 -13.52
N CYS A 318 14.64 -18.74 -14.54
CA CYS A 318 15.04 -19.90 -15.32
C CYS A 318 16.28 -20.57 -14.71
N THR A 319 16.31 -21.92 -14.72
CA THR A 319 17.40 -22.77 -14.23
C THR A 319 17.90 -23.69 -15.33
N PRO A 320 19.16 -24.19 -15.27
CA PRO A 320 19.68 -25.10 -16.27
C PRO A 320 18.80 -26.35 -16.42
N THR A 321 18.60 -26.84 -17.64
CA THR A 321 17.80 -28.05 -17.91
C THR A 321 18.51 -29.31 -17.43
N ASP A 322 19.85 -29.31 -17.46
CA ASP A 322 20.66 -30.39 -16.90
C ASP A 322 20.71 -30.28 -15.37
N ALA A 323 20.06 -31.19 -14.69
CA ALA A 323 19.98 -31.21 -13.23
C ALA A 323 21.35 -31.45 -12.52
N SER A 324 22.37 -31.89 -13.28
CA SER A 324 23.75 -32.00 -12.76
C SER A 324 24.45 -30.65 -12.68
N LEU A 325 23.90 -29.61 -13.31
CA LEU A 325 24.45 -28.25 -13.35
C LEU A 325 23.68 -27.31 -12.43
N ALA A 326 24.40 -26.51 -11.67
CA ALA A 326 23.80 -25.45 -10.88
C ALA A 326 24.52 -24.10 -11.15
N LEU A 327 23.79 -23.01 -10.94
CA LEU A 327 24.39 -21.67 -10.94
C LEU A 327 25.25 -21.50 -9.70
N PRO A 328 26.48 -20.95 -9.80
CA PRO A 328 27.30 -20.70 -8.63
C PRO A 328 26.64 -19.65 -7.71
N SER A 329 26.72 -19.87 -6.40
CA SER A 329 26.19 -18.95 -5.39
C SER A 329 27.14 -17.76 -5.07
N GLY A 330 28.11 -17.52 -5.92
CA GLY A 330 29.12 -16.46 -5.77
C GLY A 330 30.39 -16.95 -5.06
N CYS A 331 31.06 -16.03 -4.34
CA CYS A 331 32.37 -16.30 -3.74
C CYS A 331 32.34 -17.20 -2.49
N ILE A 332 31.18 -17.66 -2.05
CA ILE A 332 31.00 -18.44 -0.82
C ILE A 332 31.47 -19.91 -1.01
N ASP A 333 31.38 -20.43 -2.23
CA ASP A 333 31.63 -21.86 -2.53
C ASP A 333 33.10 -22.24 -2.76
N ARG A 334 34.04 -21.39 -2.39
CA ARG A 334 35.51 -21.60 -2.61
C ARG A 334 36.09 -22.82 -1.88
N LYS A 335 35.36 -23.50 -1.03
CA LYS A 335 35.88 -24.65 -0.25
C LYS A 335 35.84 -25.99 -0.98
N GLU A 336 35.21 -26.11 -2.13
CA GLU A 336 35.26 -27.32 -2.97
C GLU A 336 36.12 -27.07 -4.21
N SER A 337 37.43 -27.23 -4.06
CA SER A 337 38.44 -26.91 -5.06
C SER A 337 38.48 -27.82 -6.29
N ASN A 338 37.45 -28.64 -6.59
CA ASN A 338 37.44 -29.57 -7.70
C ASN A 338 36.12 -29.52 -8.53
N SER A 339 35.30 -28.48 -8.42
CA SER A 339 34.11 -28.39 -9.29
C SER A 339 34.50 -27.97 -10.70
N SER A 340 34.22 -28.81 -11.67
CA SER A 340 34.36 -28.45 -13.08
C SER A 340 33.38 -27.35 -13.45
N VAL A 341 33.88 -26.25 -14.04
CA VAL A 341 33.08 -25.12 -14.53
C VAL A 341 32.66 -25.39 -15.98
N PHE A 342 31.39 -25.19 -16.27
CA PHE A 342 30.82 -25.29 -17.62
C PHE A 342 30.12 -23.97 -17.98
N TYR A 343 30.06 -23.68 -19.29
CA TYR A 343 29.40 -22.51 -19.84
C TYR A 343 28.21 -22.96 -20.68
N VAL A 344 27.00 -22.69 -20.21
CA VAL A 344 25.76 -23.00 -20.91
C VAL A 344 25.39 -21.82 -21.81
N ASN A 345 25.20 -22.09 -23.10
CA ASN A 345 24.90 -21.08 -24.11
C ASN A 345 23.44 -20.58 -23.94
N LEU A 346 23.27 -19.27 -23.97
CA LEU A 346 21.99 -18.56 -23.85
C LEU A 346 21.31 -18.29 -25.19
N GLY A 347 21.95 -18.70 -26.29
CA GLY A 347 21.52 -18.39 -27.67
C GLY A 347 22.40 -17.33 -28.34
N SER A 348 22.26 -17.27 -29.69
CA SER A 348 23.12 -16.41 -30.54
C SER A 348 22.58 -15.00 -30.75
N GLU A 349 21.37 -14.72 -30.31
CA GLU A 349 20.70 -13.41 -30.49
C GLU A 349 20.29 -12.84 -29.14
N SER A 350 21.19 -12.92 -28.17
CA SER A 350 20.93 -12.46 -26.81
C SER A 350 21.89 -11.34 -26.40
N ASP A 351 21.41 -10.44 -25.57
CA ASP A 351 22.21 -9.41 -24.94
C ASP A 351 21.74 -9.18 -23.49
N TYR A 352 22.47 -8.39 -22.75
CA TYR A 352 22.11 -7.98 -21.38
C TYR A 352 21.81 -6.49 -21.36
N PHE A 353 20.75 -6.10 -20.69
CA PHE A 353 20.23 -4.73 -20.66
C PHE A 353 21.32 -3.68 -20.32
N ALA A 354 22.28 -4.04 -19.44
CA ALA A 354 23.33 -3.13 -18.99
C ALA A 354 24.50 -2.97 -19.99
N ASN A 355 24.71 -3.91 -20.92
CA ASN A 355 25.88 -3.94 -21.78
C ASN A 355 26.01 -2.73 -22.73
N GLU A 356 24.88 -2.05 -23.03
CA GLU A 356 24.88 -0.81 -23.80
C GLU A 356 25.53 0.35 -23.05
N PHE A 357 25.46 0.32 -21.72
CA PHE A 357 25.89 1.43 -20.83
C PHE A 357 27.15 1.14 -20.04
N MET A 358 27.68 -0.08 -20.12
CA MET A 358 28.88 -0.52 -19.42
C MET A 358 30.07 -0.66 -20.35
N ALA A 359 31.24 -0.31 -19.87
CA ALA A 359 32.45 -0.66 -20.58
C ALA A 359 32.71 -2.17 -20.51
N PRO A 360 33.19 -2.83 -21.58
CA PRO A 360 33.59 -4.22 -21.50
C PRO A 360 34.74 -4.41 -20.50
N ALA A 361 34.72 -5.51 -19.78
CA ALA A 361 35.73 -5.87 -18.81
C ALA A 361 37.11 -6.03 -19.48
N LYS A 362 37.13 -6.49 -20.75
CA LYS A 362 38.32 -6.59 -21.59
C LYS A 362 37.91 -6.47 -23.07
N ARG A 363 38.82 -5.87 -23.89
CA ARG A 363 38.70 -5.81 -25.34
C ARG A 363 39.82 -6.62 -25.98
N ASP A 364 39.67 -6.94 -27.25
CA ASP A 364 40.67 -7.61 -28.07
C ASP A 364 41.13 -8.96 -27.50
N ILE A 365 40.18 -9.73 -26.95
CA ILE A 365 40.44 -11.08 -26.42
C ILE A 365 39.52 -12.11 -27.09
N SER A 366 39.94 -13.38 -27.11
CA SER A 366 39.11 -14.49 -27.60
C SER A 366 37.98 -14.83 -26.61
N LEU A 367 36.94 -15.52 -27.11
CA LEU A 367 35.87 -16.04 -26.29
C LEU A 367 36.37 -16.92 -25.14
N LEU A 368 37.35 -17.80 -25.40
CA LEU A 368 37.95 -18.66 -24.38
C LEU A 368 38.65 -17.84 -23.29
N ALA A 369 39.36 -16.78 -23.67
CA ALA A 369 39.99 -15.90 -22.71
C ALA A 369 38.97 -15.11 -21.87
N CYS A 370 37.79 -14.77 -22.46
CA CYS A 370 36.66 -14.16 -21.74
C CYS A 370 36.05 -15.13 -20.72
N GLN A 371 35.85 -16.39 -21.10
CA GLN A 371 35.41 -17.42 -20.17
C GLN A 371 36.40 -17.68 -19.03
N ASP A 372 37.69 -17.70 -19.35
CA ASP A 372 38.75 -17.85 -18.34
C ASP A 372 38.76 -16.69 -17.32
N LEU A 373 38.58 -15.45 -17.78
CA LEU A 373 38.41 -14.29 -16.89
C LEU A 373 37.23 -14.50 -15.92
N CYS A 374 36.10 -14.94 -16.41
CA CYS A 374 34.93 -15.21 -15.58
C CYS A 374 35.13 -16.41 -14.64
N THR A 375 35.88 -17.45 -15.09
CA THR A 375 36.18 -18.63 -14.27
C THR A 375 37.03 -18.25 -13.04
N ARG A 376 38.02 -17.37 -13.25
CA ARG A 376 38.89 -16.89 -12.16
C ARG A 376 38.18 -15.90 -11.22
N ASN A 377 37.15 -15.23 -11.70
CA ASN A 377 36.35 -14.31 -10.89
C ASN A 377 35.15 -15.05 -10.25
N CYS A 378 35.16 -15.21 -8.94
CA CYS A 378 34.11 -15.90 -8.22
C CYS A 378 32.77 -15.12 -8.21
N SER A 379 32.77 -13.78 -8.37
CA SER A 379 31.55 -12.99 -8.50
C SER A 379 30.92 -13.09 -9.89
N CYS A 380 31.69 -13.56 -10.88
CA CYS A 380 31.21 -13.71 -12.23
C CYS A 380 30.31 -14.94 -12.39
N LEU A 381 29.09 -14.72 -12.87
CA LEU A 381 28.05 -15.74 -13.10
C LEU A 381 27.83 -16.07 -14.57
N GLY A 382 28.38 -15.26 -15.46
CA GLY A 382 28.23 -15.46 -16.91
C GLY A 382 28.97 -14.39 -17.69
N ILE A 383 28.91 -14.52 -19.02
CA ILE A 383 29.53 -13.57 -19.93
C ILE A 383 28.63 -13.25 -21.11
N PHE A 384 28.82 -12.05 -21.65
CA PHE A 384 28.42 -11.71 -23.03
C PHE A 384 29.67 -11.35 -23.83
N TYR A 385 29.80 -11.94 -25.02
CA TYR A 385 30.94 -11.74 -25.88
C TYR A 385 30.54 -11.17 -27.23
N GLY A 386 31.09 -10.02 -27.57
CA GLY A 386 30.86 -9.37 -28.87
C GLY A 386 31.87 -9.88 -29.91
N ASN A 387 31.44 -10.71 -30.85
CA ASN A 387 32.32 -11.29 -31.86
C ASN A 387 33.01 -10.23 -32.75
N SER A 388 32.26 -9.20 -33.17
CA SER A 388 32.78 -8.16 -34.07
C SER A 388 33.79 -7.23 -33.39
N SER A 389 33.65 -7.02 -32.08
CA SER A 389 34.50 -6.11 -31.29
C SER A 389 35.47 -6.81 -30.38
N ALA A 390 35.51 -8.16 -30.38
CA ALA A 390 36.31 -9.00 -29.47
C ALA A 390 36.20 -8.55 -28.00
N SER A 391 34.99 -8.09 -27.61
CA SER A 391 34.74 -7.46 -26.30
C SER A 391 34.07 -8.41 -25.33
N CYS A 392 34.60 -8.48 -24.10
CA CYS A 392 34.12 -9.33 -23.04
C CYS A 392 33.35 -8.53 -21.98
N TYR A 393 32.13 -8.92 -21.67
CA TYR A 393 31.29 -8.36 -20.61
C TYR A 393 31.04 -9.45 -19.57
N LEU A 394 31.25 -9.13 -18.30
CA LEU A 394 31.03 -10.07 -17.20
C LEU A 394 29.67 -9.79 -16.56
N LEU A 395 28.96 -10.84 -16.21
CA LEU A 395 27.70 -10.79 -15.47
C LEU A 395 27.96 -11.12 -14.00
N GLU A 396 27.42 -10.31 -13.10
CA GLU A 396 27.56 -10.47 -11.66
C GLU A 396 26.18 -10.46 -10.98
N ASN A 397 26.10 -10.85 -9.70
CA ASN A 397 24.87 -10.75 -8.93
C ASN A 397 24.48 -9.28 -8.62
N PRO A 398 23.18 -8.97 -8.61
CA PRO A 398 22.05 -9.81 -8.96
C PRO A 398 21.88 -9.96 -10.48
N LEU A 399 21.33 -11.11 -10.90
CA LEU A 399 21.04 -11.36 -12.31
C LEU A 399 19.63 -10.85 -12.65
N GLY A 400 19.53 -10.09 -13.74
CA GLY A 400 18.27 -9.66 -14.34
C GLY A 400 17.87 -10.50 -15.56
N SER A 401 16.94 -9.97 -16.33
CA SER A 401 16.45 -10.54 -17.58
C SER A 401 17.48 -10.44 -18.70
N ILE A 402 17.42 -11.37 -19.61
CA ILE A 402 18.19 -11.40 -20.84
C ILE A 402 17.32 -10.86 -21.96
N MET A 403 17.88 -10.00 -22.80
CA MET A 403 17.19 -9.44 -23.95
C MET A 403 17.45 -10.30 -25.19
N GLY A 404 16.39 -10.67 -25.93
CA GLY A 404 16.50 -11.15 -27.29
C GLY A 404 16.71 -9.95 -28.23
N SER A 405 17.81 -9.94 -28.98
CA SER A 405 18.13 -8.84 -29.89
C SER A 405 17.66 -9.15 -31.31
N SER A 406 16.74 -8.33 -31.83
CA SER A 406 16.36 -8.36 -33.25
C SER A 406 17.31 -7.53 -34.15
N ILE A 407 18.18 -6.71 -33.54
CA ILE A 407 19.08 -5.80 -34.27
C ILE A 407 20.43 -6.48 -34.52
N SER A 408 20.79 -6.66 -35.78
CA SER A 408 21.97 -7.44 -36.21
C SER A 408 23.31 -6.93 -35.62
N ASP A 409 23.46 -5.62 -35.38
CA ASP A 409 24.73 -5.02 -34.95
C ASP A 409 25.03 -5.18 -33.44
N ARG A 410 24.06 -5.68 -32.68
CA ARG A 410 24.18 -5.86 -31.22
C ARG A 410 24.17 -7.32 -30.77
N LYS A 411 24.35 -8.25 -31.71
CA LYS A 411 24.35 -9.70 -31.43
C LYS A 411 25.60 -10.07 -30.65
N ARG A 412 25.40 -10.47 -29.38
CA ARG A 412 26.44 -11.02 -28.54
C ARG A 412 26.18 -12.50 -28.26
N LEU A 413 27.24 -13.23 -27.97
CA LEU A 413 27.15 -14.61 -27.51
C LEU A 413 27.07 -14.60 -25.98
N GLY A 414 25.92 -15.02 -25.45
CA GLY A 414 25.69 -15.12 -24.01
C GLY A 414 25.98 -16.52 -23.48
N TYR A 415 26.68 -16.61 -22.35
CA TYR A 415 26.97 -17.86 -21.66
C TYR A 415 26.80 -17.69 -20.15
N MET A 416 26.06 -18.61 -19.53
CA MET A 416 25.98 -18.70 -18.07
C MET A 416 27.00 -19.70 -17.55
N LYS A 417 27.75 -19.28 -16.53
CA LYS A 417 28.68 -20.13 -15.79
C LYS A 417 27.87 -21.06 -14.89
N THR A 418 28.16 -22.35 -14.98
CA THR A 418 27.55 -23.39 -14.14
C THR A 418 28.64 -24.27 -13.52
N ILE A 419 28.31 -24.89 -12.39
CA ILE A 419 29.16 -25.85 -11.69
C ILE A 419 28.46 -27.20 -11.67
N VAL A 420 29.23 -28.29 -11.77
CA VAL A 420 28.70 -29.62 -11.59
C VAL A 420 28.39 -29.81 -10.10
N VAL A 421 27.13 -29.97 -9.80
CA VAL A 421 26.73 -30.48 -8.48
C VAL A 421 27.06 -31.96 -8.48
N SER A 422 28.20 -32.32 -7.90
CA SER A 422 28.43 -33.73 -7.56
C SER A 422 27.29 -34.12 -6.64
N SER A 423 26.24 -34.72 -7.23
CA SER A 423 25.36 -35.55 -6.43
C SER A 423 26.33 -36.50 -5.73
N ARG A 424 26.53 -36.35 -4.43
CA ARG A 424 26.86 -37.51 -3.65
C ARG A 424 25.70 -38.48 -3.87
N ALA A 425 25.72 -39.14 -5.02
CA ALA A 425 25.10 -40.42 -5.14
C ALA A 425 25.69 -41.17 -3.95
N ASN A 426 24.88 -41.34 -2.92
CA ASN A 426 25.08 -42.46 -2.02
C ASN A 426 25.44 -43.61 -2.94
N LYS A 427 26.74 -43.98 -3.03
CA LYS A 427 27.12 -45.30 -3.37
C LYS A 427 26.34 -46.15 -2.36
N LEU A 428 25.18 -46.60 -2.79
CA LEU A 428 24.60 -47.78 -2.26
C LEU A 428 25.69 -48.84 -2.51
N ASN A 429 26.62 -48.96 -1.55
CA ASN A 429 27.29 -50.23 -1.38
C ASN A 429 26.16 -51.24 -1.24
N GLU A 430 26.06 -52.12 -2.20
CA GLU A 430 25.42 -53.42 -1.98
C GLU A 430 26.06 -54.09 -0.76
N ALA A 431 25.61 -53.73 0.40
CA ALA A 431 25.77 -54.49 1.62
C ALA A 431 24.39 -55.08 1.92
N LYS A 432 24.23 -56.29 1.47
CA LYS A 432 23.24 -57.24 2.00
C LYS A 432 23.35 -57.23 3.53
N GLY A 433 22.41 -56.59 4.20
CA GLY A 433 22.28 -56.58 5.64
C GLY A 433 21.26 -55.53 6.06
N PHE A 434 20.04 -55.94 6.34
CA PHE A 434 19.07 -55.10 7.05
C PHE A 434 19.71 -54.61 8.34
N PRO A 435 19.80 -53.32 8.62
CA PRO A 435 20.36 -52.87 9.87
C PRO A 435 19.47 -53.35 11.00
N ILE A 436 20.08 -54.07 11.99
CA ILE A 436 19.46 -54.58 13.19
C ILE A 436 18.60 -53.55 13.92
N VAL A 437 18.92 -52.26 13.76
CA VAL A 437 18.15 -51.11 14.26
C VAL A 437 16.73 -51.05 13.66
N GLY A 438 16.53 -51.43 12.38
CA GLY A 438 15.21 -51.51 11.77
C GLY A 438 14.32 -52.62 12.31
N LEU A 439 14.94 -53.72 12.74
CA LEU A 439 14.23 -54.87 13.29
C LEU A 439 13.71 -54.65 14.73
N ILE A 440 14.32 -53.70 15.46
CA ILE A 440 13.93 -53.34 16.84
C ILE A 440 12.94 -52.15 16.83
N LEU A 441 13.03 -51.19 15.88
CA LEU A 441 12.18 -49.99 15.85
C LEU A 441 10.79 -50.25 15.22
N LEU A 442 10.65 -51.20 14.29
CA LEU A 442 9.36 -51.52 13.67
C LEU A 442 8.34 -52.13 14.63
N PRO A 443 8.67 -53.13 15.50
CA PRO A 443 7.72 -53.63 16.47
C PRO A 443 7.46 -52.64 17.62
N SER A 444 8.46 -51.81 18.01
CA SER A 444 8.27 -50.83 19.09
C SER A 444 7.37 -49.64 18.66
N SER A 445 7.44 -49.22 17.41
CA SER A 445 6.54 -48.20 16.88
C SER A 445 5.10 -48.69 16.73
N GLY A 446 4.91 -49.96 16.38
CA GLY A 446 3.59 -50.60 16.32
C GLY A 446 2.93 -50.72 17.72
N VAL A 447 3.69 -51.08 18.73
CA VAL A 447 3.21 -51.14 20.12
C VAL A 447 2.87 -49.76 20.65
N LEU A 448 3.69 -48.75 20.35
CA LEU A 448 3.42 -47.35 20.73
C LEU A 448 2.13 -46.81 20.08
N LEU A 449 1.89 -47.14 18.80
CA LEU A 449 0.68 -46.76 18.08
C LEU A 449 -0.56 -47.44 18.66
N ILE A 450 -0.49 -48.70 19.00
CA ILE A 450 -1.57 -49.45 19.69
C ILE A 450 -1.85 -48.80 21.06
N ILE A 451 -0.82 -48.48 21.84
CA ILE A 451 -0.98 -47.81 23.14
C ILE A 451 -1.66 -46.44 22.97
N ILE A 452 -1.27 -45.62 21.97
CA ILE A 452 -1.89 -44.33 21.69
C ILE A 452 -3.36 -44.50 21.30
N VAL A 453 -3.69 -45.49 20.46
CA VAL A 453 -5.08 -45.78 20.05
C VAL A 453 -5.91 -46.27 21.24
N VAL A 454 -5.37 -47.15 22.10
CA VAL A 454 -6.05 -47.61 23.29
C VAL A 454 -6.25 -46.50 24.31
N LEU A 455 -5.25 -45.66 24.54
CA LEU A 455 -5.36 -44.50 25.42
C LEU A 455 -6.35 -43.47 24.84
N GLY A 456 -6.32 -43.22 23.53
CA GLY A 456 -7.29 -42.38 22.84
C GLY A 456 -8.73 -42.92 22.95
N PHE A 457 -8.91 -44.23 22.82
CA PHE A 457 -10.21 -44.90 23.00
C PHE A 457 -10.70 -44.83 24.44
N ILE A 458 -9.82 -45.06 25.41
CA ILE A 458 -10.14 -44.92 26.84
C ILE A 458 -10.49 -43.48 27.18
N PHE A 459 -9.73 -42.52 26.65
CA PHE A 459 -10.01 -41.09 26.80
C PHE A 459 -11.35 -40.70 26.15
N TRP A 460 -11.62 -41.17 24.91
CA TRP A 460 -12.88 -40.96 24.23
C TRP A 460 -14.08 -41.56 24.97
N ARG A 461 -13.92 -42.82 25.51
CA ARG A 461 -14.93 -43.51 26.29
C ARG A 461 -15.18 -42.80 27.64
N ARG A 462 -14.11 -42.32 28.31
CA ARG A 462 -14.23 -41.51 29.53
C ARG A 462 -14.93 -40.17 29.22
N ASN A 463 -14.57 -39.53 28.13
CA ASN A 463 -15.19 -38.24 27.73
C ASN A 463 -16.66 -38.44 27.32
N ARG A 464 -17.02 -39.56 26.74
CA ARG A 464 -18.41 -39.91 26.45
C ARG A 464 -19.22 -40.21 27.72
N LEU A 465 -18.64 -40.89 28.69
CA LEU A 465 -19.24 -41.14 30.01
C LEU A 465 -19.33 -39.83 30.83
N TYR A 466 -18.37 -38.92 30.66
CA TYR A 466 -18.37 -37.63 31.32
C TYR A 466 -19.46 -36.68 30.74
N ARG A 467 -19.75 -36.77 29.45
CA ARG A 467 -20.84 -36.03 28.81
C ARG A 467 -22.23 -36.50 29.23
N THR A 468 -22.39 -37.79 29.56
CA THR A 468 -23.67 -38.32 30.02
C THR A 468 -23.91 -38.12 31.53
N ALA A 469 -22.86 -37.90 32.32
CA ALA A 469 -22.96 -37.61 33.75
C ALA A 469 -23.16 -36.12 34.09
N LYS A 470 -22.92 -35.20 33.13
CA LYS A 470 -23.04 -33.75 33.36
C LYS A 470 -24.41 -33.19 33.06
N SER A 471 -25.42 -34.03 32.81
CA SER A 471 -26.84 -33.60 32.75
C SER A 471 -27.56 -33.61 34.10
N LYS A 472 -26.90 -34.04 35.15
CA LYS A 472 -27.48 -33.99 36.52
C LYS A 472 -26.34 -33.69 37.51
N LEU A 473 -26.00 -32.47 37.72
CA LEU A 473 -25.74 -31.75 38.96
C LEU A 473 -24.92 -30.49 38.68
N GLY A 474 -25.43 -29.39 39.08
CA GLY A 474 -24.78 -28.10 38.98
C GLY A 474 -23.67 -27.93 40.01
N ARG A 475 -22.82 -26.95 39.66
CA ARG A 475 -21.95 -26.18 40.53
C ARG A 475 -20.50 -26.60 40.65
N GLY A 476 -19.62 -25.73 40.27
CA GLY A 476 -18.31 -25.53 40.87
C GLY A 476 -17.10 -25.69 39.93
N ASP A 477 -16.47 -24.54 39.68
CA ASP A 477 -15.07 -24.24 39.48
C ASP A 477 -14.26 -24.72 38.27
N SER A 478 -13.86 -23.68 37.57
CA SER A 478 -12.51 -23.30 37.06
C SER A 478 -11.63 -24.37 36.40
N SER A 479 -11.46 -24.19 35.10
CA SER A 479 -10.11 -24.15 34.55
C SER A 479 -10.10 -23.32 33.29
N SER A 480 -9.39 -22.21 33.38
CA SER A 480 -9.01 -21.25 32.37
C SER A 480 -8.27 -21.91 31.21
N SER A 481 -8.85 -21.86 30.03
CA SER A 481 -8.03 -21.81 28.82
C SER A 481 -7.78 -20.33 28.55
N GLU A 482 -6.59 -19.86 28.88
CA GLU A 482 -6.06 -18.57 28.47
C GLU A 482 -6.07 -18.52 26.94
N LEU A 483 -7.07 -17.83 26.39
CA LEU A 483 -6.96 -17.21 25.10
C LEU A 483 -6.18 -15.92 25.31
N GLU A 484 -4.90 -15.92 24.94
CA GLU A 484 -4.12 -14.69 24.79
C GLU A 484 -4.85 -13.79 23.80
N ILE A 485 -5.64 -12.87 24.33
CA ILE A 485 -6.17 -11.72 23.57
C ILE A 485 -4.99 -10.78 23.43
N ILE A 486 -4.34 -10.83 22.28
CA ILE A 486 -3.38 -9.80 21.87
C ILE A 486 -4.20 -8.52 21.59
N SER A 487 -4.45 -7.76 22.63
CA SER A 487 -5.06 -6.43 22.52
C SER A 487 -3.96 -5.45 22.12
N VAL A 488 -3.96 -5.03 20.88
CA VAL A 488 -3.14 -3.92 20.40
C VAL A 488 -3.85 -2.63 20.84
N PRO A 489 -3.25 -1.79 21.70
CA PRO A 489 -3.88 -0.54 22.11
C PRO A 489 -4.11 0.36 20.91
N GLY A 490 -5.36 0.77 20.69
CA GLY A 490 -5.76 1.68 19.60
C GLY A 490 -6.38 1.01 18.38
N LEU A 491 -6.39 -0.32 18.29
CA LEU A 491 -7.18 -1.02 17.28
C LEU A 491 -8.51 -1.50 17.89
N PRO A 492 -9.63 -1.40 17.15
CA PRO A 492 -10.88 -1.97 17.60
C PRO A 492 -10.72 -3.49 17.73
N VAL A 493 -10.95 -4.00 18.96
CA VAL A 493 -10.89 -5.43 19.23
C VAL A 493 -12.06 -6.11 18.51
N ARG A 494 -11.77 -7.09 17.67
CA ARG A 494 -12.78 -7.90 16.98
C ARG A 494 -13.11 -9.10 17.84
N PHE A 495 -14.39 -9.31 18.09
CA PHE A 495 -14.93 -10.47 18.80
C PHE A 495 -15.65 -11.38 17.81
N ASN A 496 -15.49 -12.68 17.96
CA ASN A 496 -16.33 -13.65 17.26
C ASN A 496 -17.76 -13.60 17.82
N TYR A 497 -18.74 -14.00 17.02
CA TYR A 497 -20.13 -14.02 17.48
C TYR A 497 -20.35 -14.91 18.72
N GLU A 498 -19.66 -16.05 18.78
CA GLU A 498 -19.69 -16.99 19.90
C GLU A 498 -19.15 -16.38 21.19
N ASP A 499 -18.11 -15.53 21.08
CA ASP A 499 -17.53 -14.82 22.23
C ASP A 499 -18.54 -13.80 22.77
N LEU A 500 -19.28 -13.10 21.89
CA LEU A 500 -20.33 -12.16 22.30
C LEU A 500 -21.57 -12.86 22.87
N VAL A 501 -21.94 -14.03 22.33
CA VAL A 501 -22.99 -14.87 22.90
C VAL A 501 -22.61 -15.32 24.30
N SER A 502 -21.36 -15.75 24.50
CA SER A 502 -20.86 -16.17 25.80
C SER A 502 -20.78 -14.99 26.78
N ALA A 503 -20.22 -13.84 26.35
CA ALA A 503 -20.07 -12.65 27.18
C ALA A 503 -21.42 -12.07 27.64
N THR A 504 -22.47 -12.20 26.81
CA THR A 504 -23.84 -11.71 27.12
C THR A 504 -24.74 -12.78 27.70
N GLU A 505 -24.23 -13.96 28.06
CA GLU A 505 -25.01 -15.11 28.52
C GLU A 505 -26.21 -15.39 27.58
N SER A 506 -25.89 -15.53 26.28
CA SER A 506 -26.89 -15.70 25.22
C SER A 506 -27.88 -14.53 25.09
N PHE A 507 -27.39 -13.29 25.26
CA PHE A 507 -28.18 -12.06 25.21
C PHE A 507 -29.29 -12.02 26.24
N SER A 508 -29.02 -12.47 27.49
CA SER A 508 -30.00 -12.58 28.57
C SER A 508 -30.40 -11.24 29.18
N THR A 509 -29.47 -10.32 29.37
CA THR A 509 -29.69 -9.05 30.09
C THR A 509 -29.78 -7.89 29.12
N GLN A 510 -31.00 -7.50 28.77
CA GLN A 510 -31.25 -6.32 27.94
C GLN A 510 -31.13 -5.05 28.80
N ILE A 511 -30.35 -4.06 28.30
CA ILE A 511 -30.15 -2.75 28.92
C ILE A 511 -30.74 -1.58 28.15
N GLY A 512 -31.14 -1.82 26.90
CA GLY A 512 -31.81 -0.82 26.06
C GLY A 512 -32.31 -1.40 24.76
N SER A 513 -33.29 -0.73 24.13
CA SER A 513 -33.76 -1.05 22.80
C SER A 513 -34.11 0.22 22.03
N GLY A 514 -33.94 0.23 20.72
CA GLY A 514 -34.26 1.34 19.84
C GLY A 514 -34.44 0.87 18.41
N GLY A 515 -34.74 1.79 17.49
CA GLY A 515 -35.05 1.49 16.09
C GLY A 515 -33.96 0.73 15.32
N PHE A 516 -32.75 0.62 15.84
CA PHE A 516 -31.61 -0.05 15.21
C PHE A 516 -31.17 -1.33 15.94
N GLY A 517 -31.95 -1.84 16.89
CA GLY A 517 -31.62 -3.06 17.60
C GLY A 517 -31.69 -2.95 19.11
N THR A 518 -31.31 -4.01 19.78
CA THR A 518 -31.35 -4.18 21.21
C THR A 518 -29.95 -4.23 21.79
N VAL A 519 -29.72 -3.54 22.92
CA VAL A 519 -28.43 -3.49 23.61
C VAL A 519 -28.48 -4.40 24.82
N TYR A 520 -27.49 -5.24 24.95
CA TYR A 520 -27.35 -6.20 26.05
C TYR A 520 -26.11 -5.92 26.87
N ARG A 521 -26.18 -6.19 28.17
CA ARG A 521 -25.01 -6.18 29.03
C ARG A 521 -24.20 -7.46 28.82
N GLY A 522 -22.92 -7.33 28.65
CA GLY A 522 -21.96 -8.45 28.57
C GLY A 522 -20.83 -8.27 29.56
N THR A 523 -20.18 -9.36 29.91
CA THR A 523 -18.95 -9.37 30.69
C THR A 523 -17.91 -10.19 29.94
N LEU A 524 -16.84 -9.57 29.55
CA LEU A 524 -15.72 -10.20 28.86
C LEU A 524 -14.88 -11.07 29.81
N PRO A 525 -14.03 -11.97 29.30
CA PRO A 525 -13.19 -12.84 30.14
C PRO A 525 -12.27 -12.10 31.10
N ASP A 526 -11.85 -10.88 30.76
CA ASP A 526 -11.04 -9.97 31.57
C ASP A 526 -11.86 -9.25 32.68
N LYS A 527 -13.12 -9.62 32.84
CA LYS A 527 -14.12 -9.01 33.76
C LYS A 527 -14.54 -7.58 33.38
N SER A 528 -14.15 -7.08 32.22
CA SER A 528 -14.68 -5.80 31.75
C SER A 528 -16.16 -5.91 31.38
N VAL A 529 -16.95 -4.91 31.80
CA VAL A 529 -18.39 -4.87 31.47
C VAL A 529 -18.55 -4.09 30.17
N VAL A 530 -19.24 -4.71 29.21
CA VAL A 530 -19.46 -4.16 27.89
C VAL A 530 -20.93 -4.07 27.56
N ALA A 531 -21.28 -3.14 26.67
CA ALA A 531 -22.61 -3.05 26.07
C ALA A 531 -22.54 -3.65 24.65
N VAL A 532 -23.24 -4.73 24.41
CA VAL A 532 -23.28 -5.41 23.12
C VAL A 532 -24.60 -5.05 22.41
N LYS A 533 -24.51 -4.32 21.31
CA LYS A 533 -25.68 -3.97 20.50
C LYS A 533 -25.91 -5.07 19.46
N LYS A 534 -26.99 -5.80 19.61
CA LYS A 534 -27.48 -6.74 18.62
C LYS A 534 -28.43 -6.01 17.69
N ILE A 535 -28.04 -5.87 16.43
CA ILE A 535 -28.93 -5.30 15.41
C ILE A 535 -29.93 -6.39 15.05
N THR A 536 -31.14 -6.28 15.55
CA THR A 536 -32.24 -7.19 15.21
C THR A 536 -33.16 -6.50 14.23
N ASN A 537 -33.51 -7.17 13.15
CA ASN A 537 -34.62 -6.77 12.32
C ASN A 537 -35.90 -6.90 13.17
N VAL A 538 -36.37 -5.80 13.71
CA VAL A 538 -37.58 -5.78 14.51
C VAL A 538 -38.76 -6.07 13.59
N GLY A 539 -39.30 -7.28 13.67
CA GLY A 539 -40.65 -7.73 13.41
C GLY A 539 -41.45 -7.06 12.30
N TRP A 540 -41.06 -7.28 11.04
CA TRP A 540 -41.89 -7.05 9.89
C TRP A 540 -41.61 -8.16 8.89
N GLU A 541 -42.65 -8.79 8.39
CA GLU A 541 -42.60 -9.80 7.34
C GLU A 541 -41.79 -9.38 6.12
N PRO A 542 -41.29 -10.25 5.23
CA PRO A 542 -39.92 -10.29 4.70
C PRO A 542 -39.54 -8.99 3.97
N ARG A 543 -38.86 -8.08 4.66
CA ARG A 543 -38.25 -6.89 4.05
C ARG A 543 -36.77 -7.10 3.81
N PRO A 544 -36.24 -6.44 2.76
CA PRO A 544 -34.83 -6.59 2.40
C PRO A 544 -33.91 -6.28 3.57
N ALA A 545 -32.87 -7.07 3.71
CA ALA A 545 -31.96 -7.11 4.85
C ALA A 545 -31.21 -5.78 5.14
N TYR A 546 -31.22 -4.81 4.22
CA TYR A 546 -30.54 -3.53 4.37
C TYR A 546 -31.45 -2.36 3.99
N PHE A 547 -32.10 -1.76 4.99
CA PHE A 547 -33.08 -0.70 4.81
C PHE A 547 -32.60 0.53 4.03
N PRO A 548 -31.34 1.06 4.20
CA PRO A 548 -30.89 2.20 3.42
C PRO A 548 -30.89 1.96 1.90
N LEU A 549 -30.51 0.76 1.45
CA LEU A 549 -30.61 0.41 0.04
C LEU A 549 -32.06 0.35 -0.44
N HIS A 550 -32.94 -0.23 0.36
CA HIS A 550 -34.36 -0.28 0.05
C HIS A 550 -34.99 1.13 -0.05
N ALA A 551 -34.62 2.04 0.86
CA ALA A 551 -35.02 3.43 0.80
C ALA A 551 -34.53 4.14 -0.48
N LEU A 552 -33.27 3.88 -0.90
CA LEU A 552 -32.73 4.40 -2.14
C LEU A 552 -33.49 3.86 -3.35
N GLU A 553 -33.79 2.56 -3.41
CA GLU A 553 -34.57 1.95 -4.50
C GLU A 553 -35.99 2.50 -4.59
N MET A 554 -36.64 2.74 -3.45
CA MET A 554 -37.98 3.34 -3.42
C MET A 554 -37.98 4.81 -3.83
N HIS A 555 -36.91 5.55 -3.46
CA HIS A 555 -36.71 6.92 -3.92
C HIS A 555 -36.57 6.98 -5.46
N GLU A 556 -35.76 6.10 -6.06
CA GLU A 556 -35.60 6.01 -7.52
C GLU A 556 -36.91 5.67 -8.26
N LYS A 557 -37.71 4.81 -7.66
CA LYS A 557 -39.04 4.39 -8.18
C LYS A 557 -40.15 5.36 -7.82
N LYS A 558 -39.88 6.42 -7.03
CA LYS A 558 -40.86 7.37 -6.48
C LYS A 558 -42.02 6.71 -5.71
N ARG A 559 -41.73 5.57 -5.04
CA ARG A 559 -42.69 4.74 -4.31
C ARG A 559 -42.55 4.92 -2.80
N TYR A 560 -42.65 6.14 -2.30
CA TYR A 560 -42.37 6.50 -0.91
C TYR A 560 -43.38 5.93 0.10
N SER A 561 -44.65 5.78 -0.30
CA SER A 561 -45.68 5.21 0.57
C SER A 561 -45.38 3.81 1.07
N GLU A 562 -44.55 3.05 0.37
CA GLU A 562 -44.15 1.69 0.77
C GLU A 562 -43.10 1.68 1.89
N LEU A 563 -42.46 2.81 2.15
CA LEU A 563 -41.52 3.00 3.25
C LEU A 563 -42.22 3.39 4.55
N ALA A 564 -43.47 3.82 4.50
CA ALA A 564 -44.26 4.18 5.68
C ALA A 564 -44.67 2.93 6.46
N ASP A 565 -44.61 3.01 7.79
CA ASP A 565 -45.07 1.94 8.68
C ASP A 565 -46.60 1.81 8.56
N SER A 566 -47.07 0.58 8.32
CA SER A 566 -48.51 0.28 8.18
C SER A 566 -49.30 0.67 9.44
N ARG A 567 -48.69 0.72 10.61
CA ARG A 567 -49.30 1.16 11.87
C ARG A 567 -49.65 2.64 11.91
N LEU A 568 -49.08 3.44 11.00
CA LEU A 568 -49.43 4.85 10.88
C LEU A 568 -50.77 5.11 10.23
N GLU A 569 -51.48 4.06 9.75
CA GLU A 569 -52.90 4.07 9.32
C GLU A 569 -53.27 5.30 8.45
N ARG A 570 -52.41 5.65 7.46
CA ARG A 570 -52.60 6.82 6.58
C ARG A 570 -52.52 8.18 7.32
N ARG A 571 -51.95 8.26 8.52
CA ARG A 571 -51.71 9.52 9.22
C ARG A 571 -50.56 10.35 8.67
N VAL A 572 -49.81 9.78 7.70
CA VAL A 572 -48.72 10.46 7.00
C VAL A 572 -49.07 10.54 5.51
N THR A 573 -48.73 11.68 4.91
CA THR A 573 -48.90 11.90 3.48
C THR A 573 -47.69 11.36 2.71
N ASN A 574 -47.85 11.06 1.41
CA ASN A 574 -46.74 10.62 0.57
C ASN A 574 -45.65 11.69 0.49
N GLU A 575 -46.00 12.97 0.52
CA GLU A 575 -45.09 14.12 0.51
C GLU A 575 -44.24 14.23 1.78
N GLU A 576 -44.81 13.91 2.93
CA GLU A 576 -44.06 13.86 4.20
C GLU A 576 -43.06 12.72 4.22
N VAL A 577 -43.43 11.53 3.71
CA VAL A 577 -42.50 10.39 3.59
C VAL A 577 -41.41 10.70 2.57
N GLU A 578 -41.73 11.29 1.43
CA GLU A 578 -40.77 11.74 0.42
C GLU A 578 -39.77 12.70 1.01
N LYS A 579 -40.23 13.73 1.75
CA LYS A 579 -39.39 14.70 2.42
C LYS A 579 -38.40 14.03 3.38
N LEU A 580 -38.89 13.16 4.26
CA LEU A 580 -38.05 12.43 5.22
C LEU A 580 -37.01 11.56 4.53
N VAL A 581 -37.38 10.83 3.49
CA VAL A 581 -36.47 9.94 2.75
C VAL A 581 -35.40 10.74 2.01
N LYS A 582 -35.75 11.82 1.34
CA LYS A 582 -34.78 12.70 0.66
C LYS A 582 -33.75 13.29 1.64
N VAL A 583 -34.22 13.84 2.76
CA VAL A 583 -33.33 14.40 3.79
C VAL A 583 -32.42 13.30 4.37
N ALA A 584 -32.96 12.11 4.66
CA ALA A 584 -32.16 11.00 5.17
C ALA A 584 -31.09 10.53 4.16
N LEU A 585 -31.44 10.42 2.87
CA LEU A 585 -30.48 10.07 1.81
C LEU A 585 -29.41 11.14 1.63
N CYS A 586 -29.74 12.43 1.74
CA CYS A 586 -28.74 13.50 1.73
C CYS A 586 -27.75 13.40 2.92
N CYS A 587 -28.23 12.98 4.09
CA CYS A 587 -27.36 12.74 5.26
C CYS A 587 -26.46 11.51 5.10
N LEU A 588 -26.80 10.61 4.20
CA LEU A 588 -26.06 9.37 3.92
C LEU A 588 -25.06 9.50 2.75
N HIS A 589 -24.89 10.67 2.13
CA HIS A 589 -23.87 10.83 1.08
C HIS A 589 -22.51 10.31 1.54
N GLU A 590 -21.79 9.62 0.67
CA GLU A 590 -20.44 9.11 0.95
C GLU A 590 -19.48 10.27 1.28
N ASP A 591 -19.52 11.33 0.48
CA ASP A 591 -18.77 12.55 0.72
C ASP A 591 -19.39 13.37 1.87
N PRO A 592 -18.69 13.56 3.00
CA PRO A 592 -19.16 14.38 4.12
C PRO A 592 -19.51 15.83 3.75
N MET A 593 -18.82 16.39 2.72
CA MET A 593 -19.07 17.77 2.25
C MET A 593 -20.41 17.93 1.56
N LEU A 594 -21.02 16.84 1.10
CA LEU A 594 -22.35 16.84 0.50
C LEU A 594 -23.48 16.62 1.52
N ARG A 595 -23.13 16.28 2.77
CA ARG A 595 -24.11 16.08 3.83
C ARG A 595 -24.58 17.43 4.37
N PRO A 596 -25.90 17.63 4.53
CA PRO A 596 -26.42 18.88 5.09
C PRO A 596 -26.02 18.99 6.59
N ALA A 597 -25.67 20.22 7.02
CA ALA A 597 -25.51 20.49 8.45
C ALA A 597 -26.84 20.28 9.19
N MET A 598 -26.80 19.89 10.48
CA MET A 598 -28.02 19.59 11.25
C MET A 598 -29.03 20.75 11.32
N VAL A 599 -28.54 22.01 11.30
CA VAL A 599 -29.40 23.19 11.20
C VAL A 599 -30.21 23.18 9.89
N SER A 600 -29.57 22.82 8.78
CA SER A 600 -30.22 22.69 7.46
C SER A 600 -31.18 21.50 7.44
N VAL A 601 -30.84 20.39 8.09
CA VAL A 601 -31.73 19.21 8.24
C VAL A 601 -33.02 19.60 8.96
N VAL A 602 -32.91 20.31 10.10
CA VAL A 602 -34.07 20.79 10.86
C VAL A 602 -34.91 21.75 9.99
N SER A 603 -34.28 22.71 9.32
CA SER A 603 -34.95 23.71 8.47
C SER A 603 -35.71 23.03 7.29
N MET A 604 -35.12 22.00 6.68
CA MET A 604 -35.79 21.21 5.62
C MET A 604 -36.96 20.40 6.17
N LEU A 605 -36.84 19.78 7.34
CA LEU A 605 -37.91 18.99 7.98
C LEU A 605 -39.07 19.88 8.41
N GLU A 606 -38.82 21.07 8.96
CA GLU A 606 -39.81 22.06 9.34
C GLU A 606 -40.46 22.77 8.14
N GLY A 607 -39.89 22.61 6.93
CA GLY A 607 -40.36 23.25 5.70
C GLY A 607 -39.95 24.69 5.53
N ALA A 608 -39.02 25.19 6.33
CA ALA A 608 -38.46 26.54 6.23
C ALA A 608 -37.46 26.69 5.07
N SER A 609 -36.91 25.57 4.58
CA SER A 609 -36.03 25.54 3.40
C SER A 609 -36.43 24.39 2.47
N PRO A 610 -36.19 24.54 1.14
CA PRO A 610 -36.47 23.46 0.19
C PRO A 610 -35.58 22.24 0.43
N VAL A 611 -36.16 21.05 0.23
CA VAL A 611 -35.40 19.79 0.36
C VAL A 611 -34.52 19.59 -0.87
N THR A 612 -33.23 19.39 -0.65
CA THR A 612 -32.27 19.10 -1.72
C THR A 612 -32.47 17.69 -2.26
N GLU A 613 -32.35 17.50 -3.58
CA GLU A 613 -32.35 16.16 -4.19
C GLU A 613 -31.05 15.41 -3.83
N PRO A 614 -31.14 14.16 -3.37
CA PRO A 614 -29.97 13.34 -3.07
C PRO A 614 -29.17 13.03 -4.35
N ARG A 615 -27.85 13.18 -4.31
CA ARG A 615 -26.97 12.84 -5.44
C ARG A 615 -26.77 11.33 -5.49
N GLN A 616 -27.34 10.68 -6.50
CA GLN A 616 -27.30 9.22 -6.66
C GLN A 616 -25.89 8.67 -6.75
N GLU A 617 -24.97 9.40 -7.37
CA GLU A 617 -23.55 9.02 -7.50
C GLU A 617 -22.87 8.82 -6.13
N SER A 618 -23.19 9.68 -5.16
CA SER A 618 -22.66 9.63 -3.80
C SER A 618 -23.36 8.61 -2.89
N LEU A 619 -24.32 7.85 -3.42
CA LEU A 619 -25.08 6.82 -2.70
C LEU A 619 -24.84 5.40 -3.28
N ASN A 620 -23.96 5.27 -4.28
CA ASN A 620 -23.64 3.97 -4.90
C ASN A 620 -23.06 2.95 -3.93
N PHE A 621 -22.36 3.40 -2.88
CA PHE A 621 -21.87 2.53 -1.82
C PHE A 621 -22.99 1.76 -1.09
N LEU A 622 -24.21 2.33 -0.98
CA LEU A 622 -25.38 1.64 -0.39
C LEU A 622 -25.74 0.38 -1.18
N ARG A 623 -25.57 0.41 -2.52
CA ARG A 623 -25.80 -0.76 -3.39
C ARG A 623 -24.75 -1.83 -3.17
N PHE A 624 -23.50 -1.42 -2.97
CA PHE A 624 -22.38 -2.33 -2.70
C PHE A 624 -22.55 -3.03 -1.36
N TYR A 625 -22.81 -2.28 -0.29
CA TYR A 625 -23.03 -2.83 1.05
C TYR A 625 -24.32 -3.65 1.13
N GLY A 626 -25.40 -3.21 0.47
CA GLY A 626 -26.68 -3.92 0.49
C GLY A 626 -26.61 -5.29 -0.17
N ARG A 627 -25.87 -5.46 -1.27
CA ARG A 627 -25.66 -6.77 -1.90
C ARG A 627 -24.90 -7.73 -0.97
N ARG A 628 -23.83 -7.27 -0.35
CA ARG A 628 -23.07 -8.08 0.63
C ARG A 628 -23.92 -8.50 1.83
N PHE A 629 -24.82 -7.62 2.29
CA PHE A 629 -25.73 -7.93 3.39
C PHE A 629 -26.75 -8.99 2.99
N SER A 630 -27.27 -8.94 1.77
CA SER A 630 -28.21 -9.93 1.23
C SER A 630 -27.58 -11.29 0.98
N GLU A 631 -26.30 -11.34 0.59
CA GLU A 631 -25.55 -12.58 0.41
C GLU A 631 -25.25 -13.25 1.75
N ALA A 632 -24.84 -12.49 2.76
CA ALA A 632 -24.60 -13.00 4.11
C ALA A 632 -25.87 -13.60 4.75
N SER A 633 -27.02 -12.94 4.57
CA SER A 633 -28.33 -13.42 5.09
C SER A 633 -28.85 -14.67 4.37
N ARG A 634 -28.45 -14.93 3.12
CA ARG A 634 -28.80 -16.16 2.40
C ARG A 634 -28.01 -17.39 2.85
N ILE A 635 -26.78 -17.18 3.34
CA ILE A 635 -25.92 -18.26 3.83
C ILE A 635 -26.42 -18.79 5.19
N GLU A 636 -27.00 -17.95 6.04
CA GLU A 636 -27.60 -18.36 7.32
C GLU A 636 -28.93 -19.10 7.18
N GLY A 637 -29.66 -18.96 6.08
CA GLY A 637 -30.97 -19.59 5.83
C GLY A 637 -30.93 -20.98 5.19
N SER A 638 -29.73 -21.52 4.81
CA SER A 638 -29.62 -22.74 4.03
C SER A 638 -29.08 -23.97 4.78
N ASN A 639 -29.09 -23.96 6.12
CA ASN A 639 -28.63 -25.11 6.92
C ASN A 639 -29.79 -26.04 7.32
N GLU A 640 -30.64 -26.44 6.36
CA GLU A 640 -31.43 -27.67 6.46
C GLU A 640 -31.50 -28.37 5.10
N ARG A 641 -30.87 -29.57 5.03
CA ARG A 641 -30.97 -30.64 4.03
C ARG A 641 -30.36 -30.38 2.65
N ASN A 642 -29.15 -30.90 2.40
CA ASN A 642 -28.98 -32.12 1.57
C ASN A 642 -27.49 -32.46 1.43
N GLU A 643 -27.17 -33.72 1.80
CA GLU A 643 -25.97 -34.41 1.36
C GLU A 643 -25.95 -34.51 -0.17
N PHE A 644 -24.88 -34.06 -0.81
CA PHE A 644 -24.15 -34.79 -1.85
C PHE A 644 -22.93 -33.92 -2.27
N GLY A 645 -21.76 -34.58 -2.30
CA GLY A 645 -20.44 -33.99 -2.42
C GLY A 645 -20.17 -33.32 -3.76
N PHE A 646 -19.26 -32.37 -3.70
CA PHE A 646 -18.09 -32.25 -4.57
C PHE A 646 -17.08 -31.24 -3.96
N SER A 647 -15.84 -31.70 -3.92
CA SER A 647 -14.63 -30.97 -3.53
C SER A 647 -14.39 -29.74 -4.39
N SER A 648 -14.13 -28.59 -3.77
CA SER A 648 -13.14 -27.61 -4.24
C SER A 648 -12.93 -26.54 -3.17
N SER A 649 -11.66 -26.39 -2.83
CA SER A 649 -11.09 -25.40 -1.94
C SER A 649 -11.31 -23.99 -2.48
N ASP A 650 -12.00 -23.14 -1.71
CA ASP A 650 -11.75 -21.70 -1.64
C ASP A 650 -12.40 -21.18 -0.35
N LYS A 651 -11.60 -21.13 0.70
CA LYS A 651 -11.93 -20.39 1.92
C LYS A 651 -11.73 -18.90 1.68
N LEU A 652 -12.74 -18.24 1.16
CA LEU A 652 -12.86 -16.80 1.26
C LEU A 652 -13.36 -16.45 2.65
N MET A 653 -12.46 -15.93 3.49
CA MET A 653 -12.80 -15.36 4.79
C MET A 653 -13.76 -14.18 4.60
N SER A 654 -14.99 -14.35 5.07
CA SER A 654 -15.96 -13.28 5.25
C SER A 654 -15.53 -12.45 6.46
N CYS A 655 -14.89 -11.29 6.23
CA CYS A 655 -14.65 -10.29 7.26
C CYS A 655 -15.86 -9.34 7.31
N MET A 656 -16.73 -9.48 8.29
CA MET A 656 -17.68 -8.43 8.66
C MET A 656 -16.91 -7.35 9.46
N SER A 657 -16.78 -6.17 8.89
CA SER A 657 -16.26 -4.99 9.56
C SER A 657 -17.37 -4.32 10.35
N ALA A 658 -17.30 -4.34 11.67
CA ALA A 658 -18.13 -3.51 12.52
C ALA A 658 -17.49 -2.13 12.65
N GLN A 659 -18.04 -1.11 11.98
CA GLN A 659 -17.67 0.27 12.22
C GLN A 659 -18.30 0.75 13.53
N GLN A 660 -17.45 1.27 14.41
CA GLN A 660 -17.85 1.98 15.62
C GLN A 660 -18.26 3.40 15.21
N LEU A 661 -19.55 3.65 15.07
CA LEU A 661 -20.11 5.00 14.98
C LEU A 661 -20.18 5.57 16.40
N SER A 662 -19.15 6.30 16.82
CA SER A 662 -19.26 7.18 17.96
C SER A 662 -19.88 8.50 17.49
N GLY A 663 -21.19 8.67 17.71
CA GLY A 663 -21.83 9.96 17.53
C GLY A 663 -21.46 10.91 18.68
N PRO A 664 -21.24 12.20 18.38
CA PRO A 664 -21.14 13.20 19.45
C PRO A 664 -22.50 13.39 20.15
N ARG A 665 -22.42 13.72 21.42
CA ARG A 665 -23.56 14.17 22.26
C ARG A 665 -24.03 15.55 21.83
#